data_f4fc6d187603a4c29b67ff64b03c2d2b
#
_entry.id   f4fc6d187603a4c29b67ff64b03c2d2b
#
_cell.length_a   1.000
_cell.length_b   1.000
_cell.length_c   1.000
_cell.angle_alpha   90.00
_cell.angle_beta   90.00
_cell.angle_gamma   90.00
#
_symmetry.space_group_name_H-M   'P 1'
#
loop_
_entity.id
_entity.type
_entity.pdbx_description
1 polymer ?
#
loop_
_entity_poly.entity_id
_entity_poly.type
_entity_poly.pdbx_seq_one_letter_code
_entity_poly.pdbx_strand_id
1 'polypeptide(L)'
;MKIKNFFMTLIAVVTVSVSFLSSCTKDPDESNLYTFTGQTIWDYIQEDPSLTAFCEVLKNSGFSNNMSSYGHYTCFAPTNDGLKMYLDSLYDDEECVKMKRAKHNGIQEVEGFTSMNVMDQVRYLGDSIADDIARYHLSNLIYRVVELDGSNVSWTTMLGRTIDVSVFDGGEYNGLASLNGTAAIISPDNEVSNGVVQIINRAMPHPALRIPEVLGKQSDFTIFARALEETGLADSLKEEYRLDKNGNRVTYYMADGTHSDAVAHGLNSLYYPRECRKMFTLFAESDDVLAAAGINSFDDLVTYCNTQYQNASVWYDYLNDKGITVSTGTDYTNEFNALHMFVAYHILRAGMAADRIVYEYSASNENWNYAFGYEPQDYFETMLPHALMKVWELNPKTTRDLRINRYIMNNTLTDQLACFGSDAMHTEVFPGVKIQRSGSMSALNGYIHRIDKPLLYNANAANALVERLRFDSSTFLTELINNGIRFATPAEVSSMNGGGNGNRVAFPLDFFDNIHCYNSGTVLRFCVQGAWRAHESDQMQGWGSYDFAIKLPPVPKTDQYEIRIFYPPMARGGLMQFYIGEDTYELSRMKNIGLPFDARLDPQTEPSIGWTLSTDEDDYGVQTDKDMRIRGYMRGPASFSRGTLNTYQDKLVYSDDLEHAKNMAGGTSTRTEQGYGTMMVRHIVVTQTLKQGSYYWFRIKNLITDDLDLGWSFDFIEIVPKLQVVDNTKYTEDWY
;
A
#
# COMPACT_ATOMS: atom_id res chain seq x y z
N MET A 1 -39.69 -67.92 -7.36
CA MET A 1 -39.98 -66.48 -7.52
C MET A 1 -38.88 -65.57 -6.95
N LYS A 2 -38.06 -65.99 -5.94
CA LYS A 2 -36.97 -65.15 -5.40
C LYS A 2 -35.69 -65.02 -6.27
N ILE A 3 -35.37 -66.04 -7.08
CA ILE A 3 -34.17 -66.04 -7.93
C ILE A 3 -34.36 -65.13 -9.19
N LYS A 4 -35.59 -65.06 -9.70
CA LYS A 4 -35.85 -64.23 -10.90
C LYS A 4 -35.78 -62.73 -10.58
N ASN A 5 -36.18 -62.35 -9.38
CA ASN A 5 -36.07 -60.94 -8.91
C ASN A 5 -34.61 -60.54 -8.63
N PHE A 6 -33.79 -61.50 -8.13
CA PHE A 6 -32.36 -61.22 -7.90
C PHE A 6 -31.60 -60.96 -9.22
N PHE A 7 -31.89 -61.75 -10.26
CA PHE A 7 -31.27 -61.56 -11.57
C PHE A 7 -31.74 -60.27 -12.25
N MET A 8 -33.02 -59.86 -12.09
CA MET A 8 -33.49 -58.60 -12.64
C MET A 8 -32.89 -57.40 -11.91
N THR A 9 -32.67 -57.48 -10.61
CA THR A 9 -32.03 -56.44 -9.82
C THR A 9 -30.53 -56.35 -10.16
N LEU A 10 -29.86 -57.46 -10.36
CA LEU A 10 -28.44 -57.50 -10.77
C LEU A 10 -28.23 -56.92 -12.18
N ILE A 11 -29.13 -57.23 -13.12
CA ILE A 11 -29.10 -56.64 -14.47
C ILE A 11 -29.37 -55.17 -14.44
N ALA A 12 -30.30 -54.71 -13.61
CA ALA A 12 -30.57 -53.25 -13.47
C ALA A 12 -29.38 -52.50 -12.85
N VAL A 13 -28.69 -53.08 -11.88
CA VAL A 13 -27.48 -52.45 -11.26
C VAL A 13 -26.34 -52.43 -12.24
N VAL A 14 -26.12 -53.52 -13.02
CA VAL A 14 -25.06 -53.58 -14.04
C VAL A 14 -25.35 -52.59 -15.20
N THR A 15 -26.61 -52.41 -15.62
CA THR A 15 -26.98 -51.47 -16.68
C THR A 15 -26.80 -50.02 -16.22
N VAL A 16 -27.13 -49.69 -14.96
CA VAL A 16 -26.91 -48.35 -14.39
C VAL A 16 -25.41 -48.11 -14.22
N SER A 17 -24.61 -49.10 -13.78
CA SER A 17 -23.17 -48.93 -13.64
C SER A 17 -22.45 -48.77 -15.00
N VAL A 18 -22.92 -49.40 -16.07
CA VAL A 18 -22.37 -49.24 -17.42
C VAL A 18 -22.76 -47.86 -18.00
N SER A 19 -23.93 -47.34 -17.63
CA SER A 19 -24.35 -45.99 -18.07
C SER A 19 -23.52 -44.87 -17.44
N PHE A 20 -22.97 -45.11 -16.24
CA PHE A 20 -22.05 -44.14 -15.58
C PHE A 20 -20.60 -44.25 -16.11
N LEU A 21 -20.22 -45.37 -16.71
CA LEU A 21 -18.88 -45.52 -17.28
C LEU A 21 -18.78 -45.06 -18.74
N SER A 22 -19.90 -44.85 -19.42
CA SER A 22 -19.88 -44.30 -20.79
C SER A 22 -20.02 -42.80 -20.87
N SER A 23 -20.08 -42.09 -19.70
CA SER A 23 -20.12 -40.62 -19.66
C SER A 23 -18.72 -39.96 -19.71
N CYS A 24 -17.63 -40.74 -19.73
CA CYS A 24 -16.27 -40.21 -19.72
C CYS A 24 -15.49 -40.43 -21.01
N THR A 25 -16.14 -40.74 -22.12
CA THR A 25 -15.45 -40.92 -23.42
C THR A 25 -15.98 -40.01 -24.52
N LYS A 26 -16.46 -38.83 -24.18
CA LYS A 26 -16.41 -37.73 -25.15
C LYS A 26 -15.05 -37.07 -24.93
N ASP A 27 -14.19 -37.20 -25.89
CA ASP A 27 -13.06 -36.28 -26.03
C ASP A 27 -13.57 -34.88 -25.79
N PRO A 28 -12.88 -34.06 -25.02
CA PRO A 28 -13.26 -32.67 -24.88
C PRO A 28 -13.48 -32.10 -26.28
N ASP A 29 -14.62 -31.47 -26.50
CA ASP A 29 -14.91 -30.85 -27.77
C ASP A 29 -13.79 -29.83 -28.04
N GLU A 30 -12.84 -30.20 -28.88
CA GLU A 30 -11.69 -29.37 -29.23
C GLU A 30 -12.13 -28.08 -29.93
N SER A 31 -13.39 -27.99 -30.36
CA SER A 31 -13.96 -26.77 -30.94
C SER A 31 -14.10 -25.63 -29.93
N ASN A 32 -14.04 -25.95 -28.62
CA ASN A 32 -14.00 -24.99 -27.51
C ASN A 32 -12.59 -24.78 -26.90
N LEU A 33 -11.60 -25.50 -27.36
CA LEU A 33 -10.22 -25.12 -27.12
C LEU A 33 -9.98 -23.85 -27.94
N TYR A 34 -9.94 -22.71 -27.24
CA TYR A 34 -9.38 -21.50 -27.79
C TYR A 34 -7.94 -21.80 -28.22
N THR A 35 -7.77 -22.22 -29.46
CA THR A 35 -6.47 -22.20 -30.11
C THR A 35 -6.12 -20.73 -30.22
N PHE A 36 -5.15 -20.31 -29.47
CA PHE A 36 -4.60 -18.97 -29.45
C PHE A 36 -4.00 -18.73 -30.85
N THR A 37 -4.74 -18.07 -31.72
CA THR A 37 -4.37 -17.87 -33.14
C THR A 37 -3.89 -16.45 -33.39
N GLY A 38 -3.80 -15.61 -32.35
CA GLY A 38 -3.33 -14.23 -32.44
C GLY A 38 -1.83 -14.11 -32.17
N GLN A 39 -1.21 -13.11 -32.76
CA GLN A 39 0.17 -12.72 -32.49
C GLN A 39 0.33 -12.34 -31.01
N THR A 40 1.31 -12.90 -30.32
CA THR A 40 1.65 -12.57 -28.92
C THR A 40 2.62 -11.37 -28.87
N ILE A 41 2.86 -10.82 -27.68
CA ILE A 41 3.92 -9.83 -27.48
C ILE A 41 5.26 -10.38 -27.98
N TRP A 42 5.56 -11.65 -27.67
CA TRP A 42 6.78 -12.32 -28.12
C TRP A 42 6.90 -12.38 -29.64
N ASP A 43 5.84 -12.81 -30.32
CA ASP A 43 5.82 -12.92 -31.78
C ASP A 43 5.99 -11.54 -32.41
N TYR A 44 5.28 -10.51 -31.89
CA TYR A 44 5.37 -9.15 -32.37
C TYR A 44 6.80 -8.59 -32.29
N ILE A 45 7.45 -8.71 -31.12
CA ILE A 45 8.82 -8.20 -30.91
C ILE A 45 9.83 -8.97 -31.78
N GLN A 46 9.60 -10.27 -31.96
CA GLN A 46 10.51 -11.11 -32.73
C GLN A 46 10.46 -10.81 -34.24
N GLU A 47 9.31 -10.39 -34.74
CA GLU A 47 9.09 -10.06 -36.16
C GLU A 47 9.61 -8.66 -36.53
N ASP A 48 9.75 -7.75 -35.53
CA ASP A 48 10.23 -6.39 -35.79
C ASP A 48 11.77 -6.31 -35.73
N PRO A 49 12.44 -6.00 -36.89
CA PRO A 49 13.90 -5.91 -36.91
C PRO A 49 14.48 -4.82 -36.03
N SER A 50 13.68 -3.80 -35.66
CA SER A 50 14.11 -2.71 -34.78
C SER A 50 14.14 -3.08 -33.31
N LEU A 51 13.56 -4.22 -32.92
CA LEU A 51 13.41 -4.68 -31.53
C LEU A 51 14.23 -5.94 -31.20
N THR A 52 15.07 -6.40 -32.12
CA THR A 52 15.82 -7.67 -32.00
C THR A 52 16.72 -7.73 -30.76
N ALA A 53 17.32 -6.62 -30.36
CA ALA A 53 18.18 -6.56 -29.19
C ALA A 53 17.36 -6.71 -27.89
N PHE A 54 16.18 -6.11 -27.82
CA PHE A 54 15.29 -6.27 -26.68
C PHE A 54 14.70 -7.69 -26.62
N CYS A 55 14.41 -8.30 -27.77
CA CYS A 55 14.06 -9.71 -27.85
C CYS A 55 15.13 -10.60 -27.17
N GLU A 56 16.41 -10.33 -27.38
CA GLU A 56 17.51 -11.06 -26.74
C GLU A 56 17.58 -10.78 -25.22
N VAL A 57 17.28 -9.56 -24.77
CA VAL A 57 17.14 -9.25 -23.33
C VAL A 57 16.03 -10.11 -22.68
N LEU A 58 14.87 -10.21 -23.34
CA LEU A 58 13.75 -11.06 -22.85
C LEU A 58 14.10 -12.55 -22.81
N LYS A 59 14.94 -13.05 -23.72
CA LYS A 59 15.47 -14.43 -23.69
C LYS A 59 16.39 -14.63 -22.49
N ASN A 60 17.38 -13.76 -22.33
CA ASN A 60 18.40 -13.87 -21.28
C ASN A 60 17.79 -13.75 -19.88
N SER A 61 16.71 -12.99 -19.74
CA SER A 61 15.96 -12.84 -18.49
C SER A 61 14.91 -13.94 -18.26
N GLY A 62 14.69 -14.83 -19.24
CA GLY A 62 13.68 -15.91 -19.14
C GLY A 62 12.23 -15.46 -19.37
N PHE A 63 11.98 -14.19 -19.73
CA PHE A 63 10.61 -13.67 -19.95
C PHE A 63 10.00 -14.04 -21.31
N SER A 64 10.77 -14.63 -22.23
CA SER A 64 10.24 -15.08 -23.53
C SER A 64 9.01 -15.98 -23.42
N ASN A 65 9.03 -16.93 -22.46
CA ASN A 65 7.91 -17.85 -22.23
C ASN A 65 6.66 -17.12 -21.68
N ASN A 66 6.83 -16.13 -20.82
CA ASN A 66 5.72 -15.34 -20.28
C ASN A 66 5.08 -14.51 -21.38
N MET A 67 5.89 -13.89 -22.25
CA MET A 67 5.42 -13.05 -23.35
C MET A 67 4.82 -13.84 -24.51
N SER A 68 5.03 -15.15 -24.59
CA SER A 68 4.37 -16.05 -25.54
C SER A 68 3.13 -16.77 -24.95
N SER A 69 2.86 -16.57 -23.66
CA SER A 69 1.76 -17.21 -22.96
C SER A 69 0.54 -16.31 -22.85
N TYR A 70 -0.62 -16.89 -22.51
CA TYR A 70 -1.82 -16.13 -22.20
C TYR A 70 -1.58 -15.19 -21.00
N GLY A 71 -2.04 -13.96 -21.10
CA GLY A 71 -1.90 -12.96 -20.06
C GLY A 71 -2.46 -11.61 -20.46
N HIS A 72 -2.25 -10.61 -19.59
CA HIS A 72 -2.60 -9.22 -19.83
C HIS A 72 -1.38 -8.37 -19.51
N TYR A 73 -0.56 -8.10 -20.52
CA TYR A 73 0.72 -7.45 -20.33
C TYR A 73 0.83 -6.15 -21.12
N THR A 74 1.61 -5.21 -20.61
CA THR A 74 2.15 -4.12 -21.43
C THR A 74 3.65 -4.30 -21.56
N CYS A 75 4.14 -4.21 -22.77
CA CYS A 75 5.56 -4.25 -23.09
C CYS A 75 6.02 -2.90 -23.66
N PHE A 76 6.91 -2.23 -22.95
CA PHE A 76 7.57 -1.02 -23.41
C PHE A 76 8.86 -1.43 -24.16
N ALA A 77 8.75 -1.68 -25.44
CA ALA A 77 9.82 -2.24 -26.24
C ALA A 77 10.75 -1.12 -26.79
N PRO A 78 11.98 -0.98 -26.28
CA PRO A 78 12.93 -0.02 -26.82
C PRO A 78 13.48 -0.47 -28.16
N THR A 79 13.67 0.50 -29.07
CA THR A 79 14.38 0.24 -30.31
C THR A 79 15.82 -0.20 -30.05
N ASN A 80 16.44 -0.89 -31.02
CA ASN A 80 17.84 -1.32 -30.93
C ASN A 80 18.79 -0.14 -30.63
N ASP A 81 18.60 1.01 -31.30
CA ASP A 81 19.36 2.21 -31.04
C ASP A 81 19.10 2.76 -29.63
N GLY A 82 17.86 2.79 -29.22
CA GLY A 82 17.45 3.23 -27.88
C GLY A 82 17.99 2.35 -26.77
N LEU A 83 18.02 1.04 -26.97
CA LEU A 83 18.65 0.12 -26.03
C LEU A 83 20.17 0.29 -26.00
N LYS A 84 20.81 0.47 -27.18
CA LYS A 84 22.25 0.76 -27.24
C LYS A 84 22.61 2.01 -26.46
N MET A 85 21.90 3.10 -26.66
CA MET A 85 22.15 4.36 -25.93
C MET A 85 22.10 4.13 -24.40
N TYR A 86 21.15 3.34 -23.93
CA TYR A 86 21.06 3.00 -22.51
C TYR A 86 22.24 2.14 -22.05
N LEU A 87 22.61 1.10 -22.80
CA LEU A 87 23.71 0.21 -22.44
C LEU A 87 25.06 0.96 -22.45
N ASP A 88 25.27 1.87 -23.40
CA ASP A 88 26.45 2.73 -23.41
C ASP A 88 26.49 3.61 -22.14
N SER A 89 25.39 4.21 -21.75
CA SER A 89 25.31 5.04 -20.54
C SER A 89 25.59 4.29 -19.24
N LEU A 90 25.35 2.98 -19.21
CA LEU A 90 25.67 2.15 -18.04
C LEU A 90 27.19 2.01 -17.81
N TYR A 91 27.98 2.23 -18.84
CA TYR A 91 29.45 2.15 -18.77
C TYR A 91 30.10 3.52 -18.52
N ASP A 92 29.48 4.60 -18.97
CA ASP A 92 29.95 5.95 -18.72
C ASP A 92 29.69 6.42 -17.28
N ASP A 93 28.74 5.77 -16.57
CA ASP A 93 28.44 6.04 -15.17
C ASP A 93 29.24 5.10 -14.26
N GLU A 94 30.44 5.52 -13.83
CA GLU A 94 31.34 4.74 -12.96
C GLU A 94 30.66 4.24 -11.68
N GLU A 95 29.72 4.99 -11.13
CA GLU A 95 29.05 4.63 -9.88
C GLU A 95 27.99 3.56 -10.12
N CYS A 96 27.27 3.63 -11.22
CA CYS A 96 26.33 2.61 -11.66
C CYS A 96 27.04 1.29 -11.98
N VAL A 97 28.19 1.33 -12.60
CA VAL A 97 29.05 0.17 -12.89
C VAL A 97 29.57 -0.45 -11.59
N LYS A 98 30.03 0.35 -10.63
CA LYS A 98 30.51 -0.14 -9.31
C LYS A 98 29.41 -0.83 -8.51
N MET A 99 28.19 -0.28 -8.48
CA MET A 99 27.06 -0.90 -7.80
C MET A 99 26.64 -2.22 -8.44
N LYS A 100 26.68 -2.32 -9.76
CA LYS A 100 26.36 -3.55 -10.49
C LYS A 100 27.46 -4.60 -10.36
N ARG A 101 28.73 -4.21 -10.30
CA ARG A 101 29.86 -5.11 -10.01
C ARG A 101 29.79 -5.72 -8.61
N ALA A 102 29.41 -4.92 -7.60
CA ALA A 102 29.25 -5.41 -6.25
C ALA A 102 28.09 -6.43 -6.10
N LYS A 103 27.07 -6.31 -6.95
CA LYS A 103 25.90 -7.20 -6.96
C LYS A 103 26.14 -8.52 -7.71
N HIS A 104 27.08 -8.54 -8.64
CA HIS A 104 27.33 -9.68 -9.54
C HIS A 104 28.83 -10.02 -9.58
N ASN A 105 29.25 -10.87 -8.68
CA ASN A 105 30.59 -11.44 -8.65
C ASN A 105 30.95 -12.12 -9.99
N GLY A 106 31.35 -11.37 -11.02
CA GLY A 106 31.83 -11.97 -12.25
C GLY A 106 31.69 -11.21 -13.55
N ILE A 107 31.27 -9.94 -13.59
CA ILE A 107 31.39 -9.17 -14.84
C ILE A 107 32.87 -8.81 -15.01
N GLN A 108 33.56 -9.55 -15.89
CA GLN A 108 34.87 -9.14 -16.37
C GLN A 108 34.75 -7.78 -17.06
N GLU A 109 35.74 -6.92 -16.84
CA GLU A 109 35.88 -5.71 -17.66
C GLU A 109 36.01 -6.11 -19.12
N VAL A 110 35.00 -5.76 -19.92
CA VAL A 110 35.06 -5.97 -21.37
C VAL A 110 35.59 -4.69 -21.97
N GLU A 111 36.83 -4.72 -22.40
CA GLU A 111 37.46 -3.59 -23.10
C GLU A 111 36.67 -3.31 -24.39
N GLY A 112 36.25 -2.06 -24.62
CA GLY A 112 35.55 -1.66 -25.82
C GLY A 112 34.02 -1.97 -25.84
N PHE A 113 33.35 -2.17 -24.70
CA PHE A 113 31.91 -2.44 -24.65
C PHE A 113 31.08 -1.43 -25.43
N THR A 114 31.32 -0.13 -25.29
CA THR A 114 30.61 0.93 -26.01
C THR A 114 30.87 0.92 -27.53
N SER A 115 31.95 0.30 -27.97
CA SER A 115 32.25 0.10 -29.39
C SER A 115 31.58 -1.13 -30.00
N MET A 116 30.96 -1.99 -29.20
CA MET A 116 30.25 -3.16 -29.68
C MET A 116 28.90 -2.79 -30.30
N ASN A 117 28.37 -3.63 -31.18
CA ASN A 117 26.98 -3.52 -31.57
C ASN A 117 26.07 -3.96 -30.38
N VAL A 118 24.81 -3.52 -30.40
CA VAL A 118 23.87 -3.73 -29.28
C VAL A 118 23.64 -5.22 -29.00
N MET A 119 23.64 -6.08 -30.02
CA MET A 119 23.45 -7.53 -29.83
C MET A 119 24.58 -8.16 -29.05
N ASP A 120 25.82 -7.76 -29.32
CA ASP A 120 26.98 -8.24 -28.59
C ASP A 120 27.01 -7.65 -27.18
N GLN A 121 26.61 -6.39 -26.98
CA GLN A 121 26.46 -5.81 -25.64
C GLN A 121 25.45 -6.61 -24.80
N VAL A 122 24.27 -6.93 -25.35
CA VAL A 122 23.24 -7.72 -24.64
C VAL A 122 23.76 -9.10 -24.23
N ARG A 123 24.60 -9.76 -25.04
CA ARG A 123 25.19 -11.05 -24.68
C ARG A 123 26.17 -11.00 -23.52
N TYR A 124 26.79 -9.85 -23.26
CA TYR A 124 27.64 -9.64 -22.10
C TYR A 124 26.89 -9.21 -20.84
N LEU A 125 25.57 -8.94 -20.93
CA LEU A 125 24.76 -8.70 -19.75
C LEU A 125 24.60 -10.01 -18.97
N GLY A 126 24.93 -9.97 -17.68
CA GLY A 126 24.56 -11.05 -16.79
C GLY A 126 23.05 -11.16 -16.65
N ASP A 127 22.54 -12.37 -16.35
CA ASP A 127 21.11 -12.67 -16.24
C ASP A 127 20.35 -11.68 -15.38
N SER A 128 20.97 -11.18 -14.32
CA SER A 128 20.36 -10.23 -13.40
C SER A 128 20.19 -8.82 -13.98
N ILE A 129 21.12 -8.33 -14.82
CA ILE A 129 20.97 -7.03 -15.48
C ILE A 129 19.89 -7.15 -16.56
N ALA A 130 19.90 -8.24 -17.30
CA ALA A 130 18.86 -8.52 -18.28
C ALA A 130 17.47 -8.64 -17.62
N ASP A 131 17.38 -9.28 -16.45
CA ASP A 131 16.14 -9.39 -15.66
C ASP A 131 15.66 -8.01 -15.17
N ASP A 132 16.54 -7.16 -14.64
CA ASP A 132 16.20 -5.80 -14.23
C ASP A 132 15.67 -4.96 -15.40
N ILE A 133 16.36 -5.01 -16.56
CA ILE A 133 15.91 -4.31 -17.77
C ILE A 133 14.54 -4.84 -18.22
N ALA A 134 14.38 -6.16 -18.32
CA ALA A 134 13.14 -6.77 -18.75
C ALA A 134 11.98 -6.39 -17.83
N ARG A 135 12.13 -6.56 -16.51
CA ARG A 135 11.08 -6.24 -15.53
C ARG A 135 10.72 -4.77 -15.51
N TYR A 136 11.66 -3.88 -15.76
CA TYR A 136 11.39 -2.44 -15.80
C TYR A 136 10.64 -2.03 -17.08
N HIS A 137 10.74 -2.82 -18.14
CA HIS A 137 10.07 -2.59 -19.42
C HIS A 137 8.80 -3.44 -19.61
N LEU A 138 8.39 -4.22 -18.62
CA LEU A 138 7.18 -5.05 -18.64
C LEU A 138 6.23 -4.65 -17.51
N SER A 139 4.93 -4.76 -17.77
CA SER A 139 3.88 -4.65 -16.76
C SER A 139 2.89 -5.81 -16.84
N ASN A 140 2.33 -6.22 -15.71
CA ASN A 140 1.21 -7.16 -15.62
C ASN A 140 -0.17 -6.49 -15.81
N LEU A 141 -0.18 -5.22 -16.17
CA LEU A 141 -1.39 -4.43 -16.42
C LEU A 141 -1.39 -3.95 -17.87
N ILE A 142 -2.57 -3.76 -18.42
CA ILE A 142 -2.74 -3.14 -19.74
C ILE A 142 -2.72 -1.62 -19.59
N TYR A 143 -1.81 -0.98 -20.28
CA TYR A 143 -1.69 0.47 -20.33
C TYR A 143 -1.76 0.95 -21.77
N ARG A 144 -2.71 1.84 -22.07
CA ARG A 144 -2.92 2.42 -23.38
C ARG A 144 -2.72 3.92 -23.37
N VAL A 145 -2.01 4.41 -24.38
CA VAL A 145 -1.81 5.85 -24.56
C VAL A 145 -3.13 6.56 -24.89
N VAL A 146 -4.00 5.90 -25.63
CA VAL A 146 -5.33 6.43 -25.99
C VAL A 146 -6.22 6.70 -24.75
N GLU A 147 -5.94 6.06 -23.64
CA GLU A 147 -6.68 6.23 -22.37
C GLU A 147 -6.14 7.40 -21.53
N LEU A 148 -5.03 8.04 -21.94
CA LEU A 148 -4.50 9.21 -21.24
C LEU A 148 -5.37 10.43 -21.56
N ASP A 149 -5.93 11.01 -20.51
CA ASP A 149 -6.76 12.23 -20.60
C ASP A 149 -5.96 13.53 -20.55
N GLY A 150 -4.63 13.43 -20.70
CA GLY A 150 -3.70 14.55 -20.59
C GLY A 150 -3.23 14.82 -19.14
N SER A 151 -3.70 14.06 -18.16
CA SER A 151 -3.16 14.10 -16.80
C SER A 151 -1.85 13.30 -16.72
N ASN A 152 -0.98 13.69 -15.79
CA ASN A 152 0.19 12.88 -15.45
C ASN A 152 -0.28 11.67 -14.65
N VAL A 153 0.09 10.48 -15.09
CA VAL A 153 -0.23 9.22 -14.43
C VAL A 153 1.04 8.42 -14.15
N SER A 154 0.97 7.47 -13.24
CA SER A 154 2.05 6.55 -12.95
C SER A 154 1.64 5.13 -13.34
N TRP A 155 2.43 4.49 -14.19
CA TRP A 155 2.28 3.09 -14.57
C TRP A 155 3.24 2.21 -13.78
N THR A 156 2.78 1.05 -13.35
CA THR A 156 3.58 0.12 -12.54
C THR A 156 4.26 -0.93 -13.43
N THR A 157 5.52 -1.23 -13.15
CA THR A 157 6.31 -2.24 -13.85
C THR A 157 6.42 -3.54 -13.05
N MET A 158 6.81 -4.64 -13.70
CA MET A 158 7.11 -5.92 -13.04
C MET A 158 8.31 -5.84 -12.07
N LEU A 159 9.12 -4.79 -12.16
CA LEU A 159 10.18 -4.53 -11.18
C LEU A 159 9.63 -3.95 -9.85
N GLY A 160 8.31 -3.66 -9.78
CA GLY A 160 7.70 -3.00 -8.63
C GLY A 160 8.07 -1.52 -8.55
N ARG A 161 8.37 -0.89 -9.68
CA ARG A 161 8.65 0.54 -9.84
C ARG A 161 7.58 1.17 -10.67
N THR A 162 7.36 2.46 -10.47
CA THR A 162 6.46 3.26 -11.30
C THR A 162 7.22 3.95 -12.43
N ILE A 163 6.50 4.17 -13.52
CA ILE A 163 6.91 5.00 -14.66
C ILE A 163 5.99 6.22 -14.63
N ASP A 164 6.55 7.40 -14.52
CA ASP A 164 5.79 8.64 -14.65
C ASP A 164 5.46 8.88 -16.13
N VAL A 165 4.17 9.02 -16.43
CA VAL A 165 3.68 9.21 -17.79
C VAL A 165 3.12 10.61 -17.91
N SER A 166 3.62 11.34 -18.90
CA SER A 166 3.23 12.71 -19.23
C SER A 166 3.20 12.88 -20.74
N VAL A 167 3.03 14.08 -21.22
CA VAL A 167 3.16 14.42 -22.64
C VAL A 167 4.35 15.35 -22.84
N PHE A 168 5.16 15.12 -23.87
CA PHE A 168 6.26 16.02 -24.22
C PHE A 168 5.70 17.38 -24.67
N ASP A 169 6.17 18.44 -24.02
CA ASP A 169 5.87 19.82 -24.38
C ASP A 169 7.08 20.41 -25.12
N GLY A 170 7.02 20.40 -26.44
CA GLY A 170 8.06 20.89 -27.33
C GLY A 170 9.12 19.87 -27.75
N GLY A 171 10.02 20.27 -28.66
CA GLY A 171 11.07 19.43 -29.21
C GLY A 171 10.61 18.44 -30.28
N GLU A 172 11.48 17.46 -30.58
CA GLU A 172 11.25 16.44 -31.62
C GLU A 172 10.05 15.55 -31.33
N TYR A 173 9.77 15.28 -30.07
CA TYR A 173 8.69 14.35 -29.61
C TYR A 173 7.47 15.09 -29.07
N ASN A 174 7.31 16.37 -29.42
CA ASN A 174 6.19 17.19 -28.95
C ASN A 174 4.83 16.53 -29.21
N GLY A 175 4.02 16.42 -28.15
CA GLY A 175 2.69 15.80 -28.21
C GLY A 175 2.68 14.28 -28.07
N LEU A 176 3.84 13.60 -28.03
CA LEU A 176 3.94 12.17 -27.75
C LEU A 176 3.94 11.90 -26.25
N ALA A 177 3.47 10.72 -25.87
CA ALA A 177 3.55 10.27 -24.49
C ALA A 177 5.04 10.09 -24.07
N SER A 178 5.35 10.64 -22.92
CA SER A 178 6.66 10.63 -22.30
C SER A 178 6.68 9.68 -21.12
N LEU A 179 7.66 8.80 -21.04
CA LEU A 179 7.93 7.92 -19.92
C LEU A 179 9.14 8.47 -19.14
N ASN A 180 8.93 8.78 -17.87
CA ASN A 180 9.93 9.39 -16.97
C ASN A 180 10.58 10.67 -17.56
N GLY A 181 9.85 11.42 -18.35
CA GLY A 181 10.35 12.63 -19.01
C GLY A 181 11.51 12.41 -20.02
N THR A 182 11.83 11.15 -20.36
CA THR A 182 13.02 10.80 -21.15
C THR A 182 12.72 9.95 -22.38
N ALA A 183 11.90 8.91 -22.26
CA ALA A 183 11.56 8.02 -23.36
C ALA A 183 10.23 8.43 -23.99
N ALA A 184 10.20 8.58 -25.32
CA ALA A 184 8.97 8.83 -26.07
C ALA A 184 8.36 7.52 -26.56
N ILE A 185 7.05 7.37 -26.43
CA ILE A 185 6.30 6.30 -27.11
C ILE A 185 6.14 6.72 -28.57
N ILE A 186 6.90 6.09 -29.47
CA ILE A 186 6.93 6.42 -30.90
C ILE A 186 5.96 5.60 -31.73
N SER A 187 5.51 4.43 -31.24
CA SER A 187 4.44 3.65 -31.81
C SER A 187 3.56 3.15 -30.67
N PRO A 188 2.44 3.85 -30.40
CA PRO A 188 1.56 3.53 -29.29
C PRO A 188 0.59 2.41 -29.64
N ASP A 189 0.12 1.71 -28.58
CA ASP A 189 -1.06 0.85 -28.55
C ASP A 189 -1.09 -0.25 -29.61
N ASN A 190 0.06 -0.91 -29.85
CA ASN A 190 0.13 -2.05 -30.76
C ASN A 190 -0.53 -3.27 -30.06
N GLU A 191 -1.78 -3.52 -30.37
CA GLU A 191 -2.60 -4.57 -29.78
C GLU A 191 -2.14 -5.96 -30.23
N VAL A 192 -1.94 -6.83 -29.28
CA VAL A 192 -1.62 -8.25 -29.48
C VAL A 192 -2.50 -9.12 -28.59
N SER A 193 -2.52 -10.40 -28.84
CA SER A 193 -3.48 -11.31 -28.21
C SER A 193 -3.30 -11.48 -26.68
N ASN A 194 -2.11 -11.20 -26.15
CA ASN A 194 -1.84 -11.27 -24.70
C ASN A 194 -1.44 -9.91 -24.11
N GLY A 195 -1.72 -8.80 -24.81
CA GLY A 195 -1.41 -7.48 -24.26
C GLY A 195 -1.25 -6.38 -25.28
N VAL A 196 -0.45 -5.38 -24.91
CA VAL A 196 -0.15 -4.20 -25.72
C VAL A 196 1.37 -4.00 -25.79
N VAL A 197 1.88 -3.67 -26.97
CA VAL A 197 3.28 -3.27 -27.17
C VAL A 197 3.35 -1.77 -27.42
N GLN A 198 4.10 -1.07 -26.58
CA GLN A 198 4.42 0.34 -26.70
C GLN A 198 5.88 0.43 -27.22
N ILE A 199 6.09 0.81 -28.47
CA ILE A 199 7.46 0.98 -28.97
C ILE A 199 8.00 2.33 -28.52
N ILE A 200 9.15 2.32 -27.87
CA ILE A 200 9.80 3.50 -27.30
C ILE A 200 11.13 3.80 -27.97
N ASN A 201 11.43 5.09 -28.09
CA ASN A 201 12.63 5.56 -28.79
C ASN A 201 13.95 5.26 -28.05
N ARG A 202 13.87 5.02 -26.73
CA ARG A 202 15.02 4.63 -25.90
C ARG A 202 14.58 3.74 -24.75
N ALA A 203 15.49 2.88 -24.26
CA ALA A 203 15.24 2.14 -23.03
C ALA A 203 15.13 3.11 -21.84
N MET A 204 14.19 2.81 -20.95
CA MET A 204 13.99 3.60 -19.75
C MET A 204 15.13 3.33 -18.77
N PRO A 205 15.86 4.38 -18.33
CA PRO A 205 16.88 4.19 -17.31
C PRO A 205 16.20 3.83 -15.98
N HIS A 206 16.64 2.74 -15.38
CA HIS A 206 16.29 2.43 -14.01
C HIS A 206 16.89 3.53 -13.10
N PRO A 207 16.12 4.05 -12.11
CA PRO A 207 16.68 5.01 -11.17
C PRO A 207 17.93 4.42 -10.48
N ALA A 208 19.08 5.03 -10.72
CA ALA A 208 20.38 4.58 -10.20
C ALA A 208 20.82 5.39 -8.97
N LEU A 209 20.29 6.59 -8.81
CA LEU A 209 20.64 7.54 -7.76
C LEU A 209 19.64 7.46 -6.60
N ARG A 210 20.16 7.62 -5.39
CA ARG A 210 19.35 7.72 -4.18
C ARG A 210 18.74 9.12 -4.06
N ILE A 211 17.78 9.26 -3.17
CA ILE A 211 17.07 10.53 -2.94
C ILE A 211 18.00 11.74 -2.80
N PRO A 212 19.05 11.74 -1.94
CA PRO A 212 19.93 12.91 -1.83
C PRO A 212 20.69 13.24 -3.11
N GLU A 213 21.10 12.20 -3.85
CA GLU A 213 21.84 12.36 -5.11
C GLU A 213 20.93 12.91 -6.23
N VAL A 214 19.66 12.45 -6.28
CA VAL A 214 18.65 12.99 -7.21
C VAL A 214 18.37 14.45 -6.89
N LEU A 215 18.13 14.76 -5.62
CA LEU A 215 17.83 16.13 -5.18
C LEU A 215 19.01 17.08 -5.44
N GLY A 216 20.23 16.66 -5.13
CA GLY A 216 21.45 17.46 -5.32
C GLY A 216 21.78 17.80 -6.79
N LYS A 217 21.20 17.07 -7.75
CA LYS A 217 21.30 17.38 -9.18
C LYS A 217 20.27 18.42 -9.66
N GLN A 218 19.28 18.76 -8.84
CA GLN A 218 18.27 19.75 -9.20
C GLN A 218 18.77 21.16 -8.91
N SER A 219 18.73 22.02 -9.91
CA SER A 219 19.20 23.41 -9.80
C SER A 219 18.24 24.33 -9.01
N ASP A 220 17.03 23.88 -8.75
CA ASP A 220 15.95 24.63 -8.12
C ASP A 220 15.59 24.14 -6.69
N PHE A 221 16.47 23.32 -6.07
CA PHE A 221 16.32 22.82 -4.69
C PHE A 221 17.57 23.08 -3.83
N THR A 222 18.33 24.12 -4.16
CA THR A 222 19.67 24.33 -3.56
C THR A 222 19.62 24.55 -2.04
N ILE A 223 18.58 25.25 -1.56
CA ILE A 223 18.41 25.54 -0.14
C ILE A 223 18.00 24.28 0.63
N PHE A 224 17.01 23.54 0.12
CA PHE A 224 16.52 22.32 0.77
C PHE A 224 17.56 21.19 0.71
N ALA A 225 18.24 21.01 -0.40
CA ALA A 225 19.31 20.01 -0.53
C ALA A 225 20.43 20.26 0.49
N ARG A 226 20.84 21.51 0.67
CA ARG A 226 21.80 21.89 1.71
C ARG A 226 21.27 21.60 3.11
N ALA A 227 20.02 21.89 3.41
CA ALA A 227 19.41 21.59 4.68
C ALA A 227 19.39 20.08 4.98
N LEU A 228 19.09 19.26 3.97
CA LEU A 228 19.12 17.80 4.07
C LEU A 228 20.53 17.26 4.41
N GLU A 229 21.58 17.83 3.79
CA GLU A 229 22.97 17.45 4.08
C GLU A 229 23.43 17.92 5.46
N GLU A 230 23.23 19.20 5.79
CA GLU A 230 23.67 19.80 7.07
C GLU A 230 23.01 19.16 8.30
N THR A 231 21.79 18.62 8.16
CA THR A 231 21.11 17.89 9.22
C THR A 231 21.57 16.44 9.36
N GLY A 232 22.39 15.92 8.43
CA GLY A 232 22.80 14.52 8.39
C GLY A 232 21.70 13.54 7.97
N LEU A 233 20.49 14.00 7.70
CA LEU A 233 19.38 13.16 7.25
C LEU A 233 19.62 12.57 5.86
N ALA A 234 20.46 13.21 5.04
CA ALA A 234 20.90 12.67 3.75
C ALA A 234 21.51 11.26 3.90
N ASP A 235 22.29 11.01 4.97
CA ASP A 235 22.89 9.69 5.20
C ASP A 235 21.83 8.62 5.52
N SER A 236 20.78 8.96 6.28
CA SER A 236 19.64 8.07 6.54
C SER A 236 18.91 7.69 5.27
N LEU A 237 18.83 8.62 4.31
CA LEU A 237 18.19 8.39 3.01
C LEU A 237 19.07 7.63 2.00
N LYS A 238 20.22 7.10 2.40
CA LYS A 238 21.05 6.20 1.57
C LYS A 238 20.75 4.73 1.78
N GLU A 239 19.92 4.38 2.77
CA GLU A 239 19.50 3.01 3.02
C GLU A 239 18.64 2.47 1.87
N GLU A 240 18.86 1.21 1.47
CA GLU A 240 18.08 0.51 0.44
C GLU A 240 17.45 -0.78 0.95
N TYR A 241 18.10 -1.41 1.92
CA TYR A 241 17.69 -2.70 2.46
C TYR A 241 17.95 -2.76 3.95
N ARG A 242 17.23 -3.64 4.63
CA ARG A 242 17.56 -3.98 6.01
C ARG A 242 18.93 -4.65 6.07
N LEU A 243 19.76 -4.15 6.96
CA LEU A 243 21.12 -4.68 7.20
C LEU A 243 21.19 -5.39 8.56
N ASP A 244 22.03 -6.42 8.64
CA ASP A 244 22.39 -7.07 9.89
C ASP A 244 23.39 -6.20 10.69
N LYS A 245 23.72 -6.64 11.91
CA LYS A 245 24.70 -5.97 12.78
C LYS A 245 26.12 -5.84 12.19
N ASN A 246 26.41 -6.57 11.13
CA ASN A 246 27.70 -6.55 10.44
C ASN A 246 27.65 -5.68 9.14
N GLY A 247 26.51 -5.06 8.85
CA GLY A 247 26.31 -4.27 7.66
C GLY A 247 25.97 -5.08 6.40
N ASN A 248 25.70 -6.38 6.52
CA ASN A 248 25.28 -7.19 5.39
C ASN A 248 23.76 -7.13 5.21
N ARG A 249 23.31 -7.23 3.98
CA ARG A 249 21.90 -7.33 3.66
C ARG A 249 21.28 -8.56 4.30
N VAL A 250 20.18 -8.36 5.05
CA VAL A 250 19.40 -9.45 5.61
C VAL A 250 18.69 -10.19 4.48
N THR A 251 18.92 -11.48 4.36
CA THR A 251 18.25 -12.34 3.40
C THR A 251 17.44 -13.40 4.15
N TYR A 252 16.16 -13.46 3.83
CA TYR A 252 15.23 -14.42 4.40
C TYR A 252 15.17 -15.65 3.52
N TYR A 253 15.34 -16.81 4.14
CA TYR A 253 15.20 -18.12 3.47
C TYR A 253 13.96 -18.80 4.00
N MET A 254 13.09 -19.28 3.13
CA MET A 254 12.13 -20.30 3.55
C MET A 254 12.94 -21.49 4.02
N ALA A 255 12.81 -21.83 5.30
CA ALA A 255 13.48 -23.02 5.81
C ALA A 255 12.95 -24.23 5.05
N ASP A 256 13.84 -24.90 4.36
CA ASP A 256 13.63 -26.14 3.63
C ASP A 256 12.94 -27.20 4.50
N GLY A 257 11.63 -27.22 4.52
CA GLY A 257 10.79 -28.23 5.17
C GLY A 257 10.85 -28.31 6.70
N THR A 258 11.59 -27.41 7.38
CA THR A 258 11.78 -27.47 8.83
C THR A 258 10.80 -26.61 9.64
N HIS A 259 10.06 -25.69 9.01
CA HIS A 259 8.89 -25.11 9.64
C HIS A 259 7.68 -26.03 9.44
N SER A 260 7.58 -27.03 10.31
CA SER A 260 6.44 -27.97 10.32
C SER A 260 5.09 -27.23 10.37
N ASP A 261 5.04 -26.10 11.03
CA ASP A 261 3.84 -25.29 11.17
C ASP A 261 3.49 -24.55 9.87
N ALA A 262 4.47 -24.03 9.14
CA ALA A 262 4.25 -23.42 7.82
C ALA A 262 3.71 -24.44 6.82
N VAL A 263 4.23 -25.67 6.84
CA VAL A 263 3.77 -26.81 6.01
C VAL A 263 2.34 -27.20 6.37
N ALA A 264 2.02 -27.29 7.65
CA ALA A 264 0.69 -27.68 8.14
C ALA A 264 -0.39 -26.68 7.72
N HIS A 265 -0.04 -25.40 7.53
CA HIS A 265 -0.97 -24.34 7.11
C HIS A 265 -0.95 -24.05 5.60
N GLY A 266 -0.36 -24.91 4.78
CA GLY A 266 -0.30 -24.74 3.33
C GLY A 266 0.55 -23.56 2.86
N LEU A 267 1.49 -23.10 3.69
CA LEU A 267 2.32 -21.93 3.40
C LEU A 267 3.46 -22.20 2.43
N ASN A 268 3.76 -23.46 2.15
CA ASN A 268 4.83 -23.89 1.24
C ASN A 268 4.65 -23.38 -0.19
N SER A 269 3.45 -22.96 -0.55
CA SER A 269 3.12 -22.44 -1.89
C SER A 269 2.91 -20.93 -1.88
N LEU A 270 3.10 -20.24 -0.75
CA LEU A 270 2.92 -18.80 -0.69
C LEU A 270 4.23 -18.10 -0.98
N TYR A 271 4.11 -16.96 -1.66
CA TYR A 271 5.22 -16.04 -1.85
C TYR A 271 5.75 -15.55 -0.50
N TYR A 272 7.06 -15.41 -0.43
CA TYR A 272 7.79 -15.06 0.77
C TYR A 272 8.90 -14.07 0.39
N PRO A 273 8.84 -12.82 0.85
CA PRO A 273 9.87 -11.85 0.51
C PRO A 273 11.24 -12.30 1.02
N ARG A 274 12.24 -12.32 0.14
CA ARG A 274 13.60 -12.71 0.51
C ARG A 274 14.44 -11.60 1.10
N GLU A 275 14.07 -10.38 0.83
CA GLU A 275 14.76 -9.16 1.29
C GLU A 275 13.74 -8.16 1.79
N CYS A 276 14.14 -7.33 2.74
CA CYS A 276 13.32 -6.22 3.22
C CYS A 276 13.90 -4.91 2.69
N ARG A 277 13.21 -4.29 1.75
CA ARG A 277 13.60 -3.02 1.17
C ARG A 277 13.33 -1.87 2.14
N LYS A 278 14.23 -0.88 2.11
CA LYS A 278 14.06 0.42 2.76
C LYS A 278 13.85 1.47 1.67
N MET A 279 12.71 2.14 1.72
CA MET A 279 12.39 3.19 0.77
C MET A 279 11.82 4.39 1.52
N PHE A 280 11.85 5.55 0.86
CA PHE A 280 11.45 6.81 1.47
C PHE A 280 10.61 7.65 0.51
N THR A 281 9.78 8.50 1.07
CA THR A 281 9.14 9.61 0.37
C THR A 281 9.65 10.90 0.98
N LEU A 282 10.21 11.77 0.15
CA LEU A 282 10.65 13.11 0.51
C LEU A 282 9.70 14.14 -0.11
N PHE A 283 9.12 14.98 0.70
CA PHE A 283 8.45 16.20 0.24
C PHE A 283 9.46 17.34 0.28
N ALA A 284 9.56 18.15 -0.77
CA ALA A 284 10.56 19.21 -0.82
C ALA A 284 10.01 20.47 -1.49
N GLU A 285 10.38 21.63 -0.93
CA GLU A 285 10.14 22.93 -1.49
C GLU A 285 11.25 23.30 -2.49
N SER A 286 10.85 23.79 -3.66
CA SER A 286 11.82 24.47 -4.55
C SER A 286 12.25 25.83 -3.99
N ASP A 287 13.39 26.33 -4.49
CA ASP A 287 13.91 27.64 -4.07
C ASP A 287 12.89 28.77 -4.34
N ASP A 288 12.09 28.67 -5.40
CA ASP A 288 11.01 29.62 -5.70
C ASP A 288 9.88 29.56 -4.66
N VAL A 289 9.52 28.37 -4.19
CA VAL A 289 8.50 28.20 -3.13
C VAL A 289 9.01 28.77 -1.81
N LEU A 290 10.27 28.54 -1.48
CA LEU A 290 10.91 29.10 -0.30
C LEU A 290 11.01 30.63 -0.39
N ALA A 291 11.40 31.16 -1.55
CA ALA A 291 11.48 32.61 -1.79
C ALA A 291 10.10 33.29 -1.66
N ALA A 292 9.03 32.64 -2.12
CA ALA A 292 7.66 33.13 -1.93
C ALA A 292 7.25 33.23 -0.44
N ALA A 293 7.88 32.43 0.42
CA ALA A 293 7.73 32.50 1.88
C ALA A 293 8.74 33.44 2.57
N GLY A 294 9.57 34.16 1.78
CA GLY A 294 10.59 35.07 2.27
C GLY A 294 11.92 34.43 2.66
N ILE A 295 12.15 33.17 2.23
CA ILE A 295 13.35 32.36 2.52
C ILE A 295 14.20 32.33 1.24
N ASN A 296 15.26 33.15 1.18
CA ASN A 296 16.08 33.31 -0.03
C ASN A 296 17.47 32.70 0.10
N SER A 297 17.79 32.16 1.27
CA SER A 297 19.08 31.53 1.58
C SER A 297 18.93 30.45 2.63
N PHE A 298 19.97 29.63 2.79
CA PHE A 298 20.05 28.64 3.88
C PHE A 298 19.93 29.31 5.27
N ASP A 299 20.56 30.45 5.47
CA ASP A 299 20.53 31.20 6.74
C ASP A 299 19.13 31.76 7.03
N ASP A 300 18.39 32.18 5.99
CA ASP A 300 16.99 32.56 6.13
C ASP A 300 16.14 31.35 6.54
N LEU A 301 16.39 30.16 5.96
CA LEU A 301 15.69 28.92 6.34
C LEU A 301 15.95 28.57 7.81
N VAL A 302 17.21 28.65 8.28
CA VAL A 302 17.55 28.42 9.69
C VAL A 302 16.80 29.40 10.58
N THR A 303 16.79 30.69 10.23
CA THR A 303 16.07 31.74 10.97
C THR A 303 14.57 31.48 11.01
N TYR A 304 14.01 31.07 9.88
CA TYR A 304 12.60 30.68 9.76
C TYR A 304 12.27 29.50 10.68
N CYS A 305 13.03 28.42 10.62
CA CYS A 305 12.83 27.25 11.47
C CYS A 305 12.93 27.59 12.97
N ASN A 306 13.95 28.35 13.35
CA ASN A 306 14.13 28.82 14.74
C ASN A 306 12.92 29.61 15.23
N THR A 307 12.33 30.46 14.39
CA THR A 307 11.14 31.25 14.71
C THR A 307 9.90 30.34 14.84
N GLN A 308 9.73 29.40 13.93
CA GLN A 308 8.56 28.52 13.92
C GLN A 308 8.56 27.54 15.10
N TYR A 309 9.70 26.96 15.45
CA TYR A 309 9.80 25.92 16.48
C TYR A 309 10.12 26.42 17.90
N GLN A 310 10.37 27.72 18.11
CA GLN A 310 10.71 28.26 19.44
C GLN A 310 9.67 27.92 20.54
N ASN A 311 8.40 27.75 20.19
CA ASN A 311 7.31 27.42 21.10
C ASN A 311 6.68 26.05 20.78
N ALA A 312 7.41 25.14 20.17
CA ALA A 312 6.88 23.86 19.71
C ALA A 312 6.25 23.02 20.83
N SER A 313 6.70 23.16 22.06
CA SER A 313 6.11 22.49 23.23
C SER A 313 4.63 22.79 23.49
N VAL A 314 4.06 23.83 22.85
CA VAL A 314 2.63 24.15 22.96
C VAL A 314 1.75 23.17 22.19
N TRP A 315 2.27 22.60 21.11
CA TRP A 315 1.52 21.68 20.23
C TRP A 315 2.20 20.34 20.01
N TYR A 316 3.43 20.17 20.47
CA TYR A 316 4.20 18.94 20.36
C TYR A 316 4.48 18.40 21.77
N ASP A 317 3.50 17.68 22.31
CA ASP A 317 3.52 17.16 23.68
C ASP A 317 4.70 16.21 23.94
N TYR A 318 5.24 15.58 22.88
CA TYR A 318 6.47 14.77 22.97
C TYR A 318 7.62 15.51 23.65
N LEU A 319 7.82 16.77 23.34
CA LEU A 319 8.86 17.59 23.95
C LEU A 319 8.65 17.72 25.46
N ASN A 320 7.40 17.95 25.89
CA ASN A 320 7.04 18.03 27.30
C ASN A 320 7.16 16.65 27.99
N ASP A 321 6.65 15.60 27.38
CA ASP A 321 6.67 14.25 27.94
C ASP A 321 8.09 13.73 28.17
N LYS A 322 9.06 14.16 27.35
CA LYS A 322 10.47 13.79 27.44
C LYS A 322 11.37 14.86 28.09
N GLY A 323 10.82 16.03 28.40
CA GLY A 323 11.60 17.15 28.98
C GLY A 323 12.64 17.73 28.01
N ILE A 324 12.31 17.77 26.72
CA ILE A 324 13.19 18.23 25.65
C ILE A 324 12.95 19.71 25.35
N THR A 325 14.03 20.44 25.14
CA THR A 325 13.99 21.83 24.66
C THR A 325 14.54 21.88 23.25
N VAL A 326 13.82 22.56 22.34
CA VAL A 326 14.27 22.76 20.96
C VAL A 326 15.55 23.57 20.93
N SER A 327 16.55 23.07 20.23
CA SER A 327 17.82 23.76 19.99
C SER A 327 17.70 24.71 18.78
N THR A 328 18.19 25.94 18.96
CA THR A 328 18.34 26.94 17.89
C THR A 328 19.80 27.21 17.56
N GLY A 329 20.71 26.33 18.02
CA GLY A 329 22.14 26.42 17.77
C GLY A 329 22.54 25.91 16.36
N THR A 330 23.85 25.88 16.11
CA THR A 330 24.43 25.49 14.82
C THR A 330 24.73 24.00 14.69
N ASP A 331 24.44 23.19 15.71
CA ASP A 331 24.49 21.73 15.61
C ASP A 331 23.18 21.25 14.98
N TYR A 332 23.15 21.22 13.67
CA TYR A 332 21.98 20.79 12.89
C TYR A 332 21.77 19.28 12.90
N THR A 333 22.77 18.49 13.32
CA THR A 333 22.64 17.03 13.44
C THR A 333 21.88 16.60 14.70
N ASN A 334 21.69 17.50 15.67
CA ASN A 334 20.83 17.25 16.82
C ASN A 334 19.37 17.11 16.36
N GLU A 335 18.74 15.97 16.64
CA GLU A 335 17.37 15.65 16.20
C GLU A 335 16.30 16.66 16.69
N PHE A 336 16.59 17.42 17.74
CA PHE A 336 15.72 18.50 18.26
C PHE A 336 16.26 19.90 17.95
N ASN A 337 17.17 20.03 17.01
CA ASN A 337 17.44 21.32 16.39
C ASN A 337 16.29 21.72 15.48
N ALA A 338 15.90 22.99 15.49
CA ALA A 338 14.74 23.48 14.72
C ALA A 338 14.82 23.16 13.23
N LEU A 339 16.02 23.25 12.60
CA LEU A 339 16.22 22.88 11.21
C LEU A 339 16.09 21.36 11.01
N HIS A 340 16.67 20.56 11.90
CA HIS A 340 16.54 19.10 11.83
C HIS A 340 15.09 18.66 11.93
N MET A 341 14.33 19.23 12.88
CA MET A 341 12.90 18.95 13.05
C MET A 341 12.12 19.28 11.78
N PHE A 342 12.44 20.42 11.13
CA PHE A 342 11.84 20.83 9.87
C PHE A 342 12.09 19.76 8.79
N VAL A 343 13.34 19.42 8.51
CA VAL A 343 13.69 18.46 7.47
C VAL A 343 13.16 17.06 7.78
N ALA A 344 13.25 16.60 9.04
CA ALA A 344 12.75 15.28 9.45
C ALA A 344 11.25 15.11 9.24
N TYR A 345 10.46 16.19 9.37
CA TYR A 345 9.02 16.15 9.13
C TYR A 345 8.67 15.99 7.64
N HIS A 346 9.57 16.26 6.73
CA HIS A 346 9.39 16.08 5.28
C HIS A 346 9.60 14.66 4.79
N ILE A 347 10.00 13.73 5.66
CA ILE A 347 10.45 12.40 5.25
C ILE A 347 9.54 11.32 5.84
N LEU A 348 9.02 10.46 4.97
CA LEU A 348 8.33 9.22 5.33
C LEU A 348 9.24 8.01 5.07
N ARG A 349 9.16 6.99 5.94
CA ARG A 349 9.90 5.72 5.79
C ARG A 349 9.22 4.72 4.85
N ALA A 350 8.47 5.23 3.91
CA ALA A 350 7.75 4.47 2.90
C ALA A 350 7.94 5.13 1.53
N GLY A 351 8.28 4.36 0.51
CA GLY A 351 8.49 4.87 -0.85
C GLY A 351 7.22 4.82 -1.67
N MET A 352 6.58 5.97 -1.88
CA MET A 352 5.29 6.06 -2.58
C MET A 352 5.34 7.08 -3.71
N ALA A 353 4.90 6.68 -4.91
CA ALA A 353 4.59 7.61 -5.98
C ALA A 353 3.36 8.46 -5.60
N ALA A 354 3.19 9.63 -6.22
CA ALA A 354 2.16 10.59 -5.84
C ALA A 354 0.72 10.05 -5.95
N ASP A 355 0.47 9.13 -6.86
CA ASP A 355 -0.82 8.45 -7.03
C ASP A 355 -1.01 7.23 -6.11
N ARG A 356 -0.01 6.93 -5.29
CA ARG A 356 0.03 5.78 -4.37
C ARG A 356 0.09 6.19 -2.90
N ILE A 357 0.17 7.47 -2.58
CA ILE A 357 0.24 7.94 -1.19
C ILE A 357 -1.07 7.63 -0.49
N VAL A 358 -2.19 8.03 -1.06
CA VAL A 358 -3.53 7.64 -0.63
C VAL A 358 -4.07 6.71 -1.70
N TYR A 359 -4.22 5.44 -1.37
CA TYR A 359 -4.54 4.42 -2.37
C TYR A 359 -5.53 3.40 -1.83
N GLU A 360 -6.61 3.22 -2.56
CA GLU A 360 -7.58 2.16 -2.32
C GLU A 360 -7.85 1.42 -3.62
N TYR A 361 -7.74 0.12 -3.59
CA TYR A 361 -7.99 -0.73 -4.75
C TYR A 361 -9.42 -1.27 -4.76
N SER A 362 -10.00 -1.34 -5.94
CA SER A 362 -11.28 -2.01 -6.18
C SER A 362 -11.10 -3.28 -6.99
N ALA A 363 -11.78 -4.34 -6.58
CA ALA A 363 -11.78 -5.63 -7.28
C ALA A 363 -12.33 -5.56 -8.74
N SER A 364 -12.93 -4.45 -9.12
CA SER A 364 -13.39 -4.15 -10.48
C SER A 364 -12.42 -3.29 -11.29
N ASN A 365 -11.19 -3.15 -10.87
CA ASN A 365 -10.17 -2.24 -11.41
C ASN A 365 -10.52 -0.75 -11.28
N GLU A 366 -11.54 -0.41 -10.53
CA GLU A 366 -11.86 0.95 -10.18
C GLU A 366 -11.39 1.21 -8.75
N ASN A 367 -10.69 2.31 -8.55
CA ASN A 367 -10.39 2.77 -7.22
C ASN A 367 -11.72 3.04 -6.48
N TRP A 368 -11.91 2.46 -5.31
CA TRP A 368 -13.15 2.59 -4.53
C TRP A 368 -13.49 4.04 -4.22
N ASN A 369 -12.47 4.85 -3.97
CA ASN A 369 -12.59 6.27 -3.77
C ASN A 369 -13.30 6.95 -4.94
N TYR A 370 -13.03 6.50 -6.15
CA TYR A 370 -13.68 7.01 -7.35
C TYR A 370 -15.10 6.51 -7.50
N ALA A 371 -15.37 5.25 -7.16
CA ALA A 371 -16.69 4.68 -7.26
C ALA A 371 -17.70 5.39 -6.34
N PHE A 372 -17.29 5.67 -5.10
CA PHE A 372 -18.18 6.26 -4.10
C PHE A 372 -18.08 7.77 -3.98
N GLY A 373 -16.99 8.38 -4.47
CA GLY A 373 -16.78 9.82 -4.46
C GLY A 373 -16.49 10.40 -3.08
N TYR A 374 -16.08 9.57 -2.10
CA TYR A 374 -15.57 10.11 -0.85
C TYR A 374 -14.09 10.49 -0.99
N GLU A 375 -13.64 11.35 -0.10
CA GLU A 375 -12.27 11.85 -0.12
C GLU A 375 -11.44 11.09 0.92
N PRO A 376 -10.59 10.13 0.47
CA PRO A 376 -9.82 9.30 1.39
C PRO A 376 -8.68 10.07 2.03
N GLN A 377 -8.24 9.57 3.18
CA GLN A 377 -7.12 10.14 3.92
C GLN A 377 -6.34 9.04 4.62
N ASP A 378 -5.03 9.20 4.62
CA ASP A 378 -4.08 8.32 5.29
C ASP A 378 -3.20 9.08 6.26
N TYR A 379 -2.65 8.34 7.25
CA TYR A 379 -1.79 8.87 8.29
C TYR A 379 -0.47 8.14 8.29
N PHE A 380 0.62 8.90 8.22
CA PHE A 380 1.98 8.36 8.17
C PHE A 380 2.83 8.91 9.31
N GLU A 381 3.65 8.05 9.91
CA GLU A 381 4.68 8.51 10.82
C GLU A 381 5.86 9.06 10.02
N THR A 382 6.30 10.27 10.35
CA THR A 382 7.44 10.94 9.71
C THR A 382 8.77 10.55 10.38
N MET A 383 9.89 11.03 9.86
CA MET A 383 11.17 10.88 10.56
C MET A 383 11.31 11.81 11.78
N LEU A 384 10.47 12.84 11.91
CA LEU A 384 10.36 13.60 13.16
C LEU A 384 9.71 12.67 14.22
N PRO A 385 10.37 12.38 15.35
CA PRO A 385 9.88 11.40 16.33
C PRO A 385 8.45 11.67 16.76
N HIS A 386 7.59 10.65 16.76
CA HIS A 386 6.18 10.71 17.19
C HIS A 386 5.32 11.78 16.50
N ALA A 387 5.73 12.27 15.32
CA ALA A 387 4.99 13.23 14.54
C ALA A 387 4.33 12.54 13.35
N LEU A 388 3.00 12.59 13.32
CA LEU A 388 2.20 12.09 12.20
C LEU A 388 2.04 13.14 11.13
N MET A 389 1.87 12.68 9.90
CA MET A 389 1.47 13.46 8.74
C MET A 389 0.15 12.88 8.21
N LYS A 390 -0.86 13.71 8.05
CA LYS A 390 -2.11 13.35 7.38
C LYS A 390 -2.00 13.72 5.91
N VAL A 391 -2.35 12.83 5.02
CA VAL A 391 -2.50 13.13 3.59
C VAL A 391 -3.95 12.88 3.20
N TRP A 392 -4.56 13.88 2.57
CA TRP A 392 -5.96 13.86 2.16
C TRP A 392 -6.06 14.04 0.65
N GLU A 393 -6.74 13.10 -0.03
CA GLU A 393 -7.01 13.22 -1.47
C GLU A 393 -8.38 13.87 -1.70
N LEU A 394 -8.38 15.09 -2.23
CA LEU A 394 -9.58 15.82 -2.60
C LEU A 394 -9.98 15.50 -4.03
N ASN A 395 -11.29 15.49 -4.28
CA ASN A 395 -11.83 15.28 -5.62
C ASN A 395 -11.24 14.07 -6.35
N PRO A 396 -11.31 12.87 -5.77
CA PRO A 396 -10.66 11.67 -6.33
C PRO A 396 -11.16 11.32 -7.74
N LYS A 397 -12.38 11.73 -8.09
CA LYS A 397 -12.94 11.50 -9.44
C LYS A 397 -12.45 12.47 -10.51
N THR A 398 -11.87 13.58 -10.12
CA THR A 398 -11.53 14.67 -11.05
C THR A 398 -10.07 15.06 -10.97
N THR A 399 -9.72 15.99 -10.10
CA THR A 399 -8.37 16.55 -10.03
C THR A 399 -7.40 15.74 -9.20
N ARG A 400 -7.89 14.88 -8.31
CA ARG A 400 -7.08 14.10 -7.38
C ARG A 400 -6.04 14.97 -6.66
N ASP A 401 -6.50 16.01 -5.98
CA ASP A 401 -5.65 17.01 -5.33
C ASP A 401 -5.20 16.52 -3.94
N LEU A 402 -3.92 16.23 -3.77
CA LEU A 402 -3.34 15.74 -2.52
C LEU A 402 -2.94 16.90 -1.61
N ARG A 403 -3.42 16.87 -0.35
CA ARG A 403 -3.17 17.89 0.66
C ARG A 403 -2.59 17.29 1.93
N ILE A 404 -1.47 17.84 2.37
CA ILE A 404 -0.84 17.47 3.65
C ILE A 404 -1.42 18.34 4.76
N ASN A 405 -1.89 17.71 5.85
CA ASN A 405 -2.40 18.36 7.06
C ASN A 405 -3.57 19.32 6.82
N ARG A 406 -4.36 19.09 5.80
CA ARG A 406 -5.63 19.83 5.65
C ARG A 406 -6.57 19.51 6.79
N TYR A 407 -7.26 20.50 7.34
CA TYR A 407 -8.38 20.27 8.23
C TYR A 407 -9.49 21.32 8.06
N ILE A 408 -10.70 20.88 8.41
CA ILE A 408 -11.92 21.69 8.39
C ILE A 408 -12.46 21.81 9.80
N MET A 409 -13.09 22.93 10.14
CA MET A 409 -13.83 23.07 11.39
C MET A 409 -15.27 22.59 11.24
N ASN A 410 -15.79 22.04 12.32
CA ASN A 410 -17.14 21.48 12.45
C ASN A 410 -17.34 20.17 11.68
N ASN A 411 -16.83 19.09 12.22
CA ASN A 411 -17.18 17.72 11.81
C ASN A 411 -18.64 17.39 12.15
N THR A 412 -19.59 18.18 11.63
CA THR A 412 -21.00 17.79 11.68
C THR A 412 -21.28 16.73 10.63
N LEU A 413 -22.37 16.00 10.77
CA LEU A 413 -22.82 15.04 9.73
C LEU A 413 -22.89 15.74 8.36
N THR A 414 -23.33 17.00 8.34
CA THR A 414 -23.41 17.82 7.14
C THR A 414 -22.03 18.08 6.54
N ASP A 415 -21.02 18.33 7.37
CA ASP A 415 -19.64 18.55 6.90
C ASP A 415 -19.00 17.26 6.39
N GLN A 416 -19.30 16.12 7.03
CA GLN A 416 -18.89 14.81 6.55
C GLN A 416 -19.54 14.44 5.21
N LEU A 417 -20.82 14.80 5.05
CA LEU A 417 -21.55 14.57 3.80
C LEU A 417 -21.06 15.47 2.66
N ALA A 418 -20.55 16.63 2.98
CA ALA A 418 -20.02 17.56 1.98
C ALA A 418 -18.67 17.10 1.42
N CYS A 419 -17.94 16.17 2.08
CA CYS A 419 -16.81 15.48 1.48
C CYS A 419 -17.22 14.67 0.21
N PHE A 420 -18.48 14.44 0.02
CA PHE A 420 -19.03 13.72 -1.13
C PHE A 420 -19.46 14.58 -2.32
N GLY A 421 -19.14 15.86 -2.37
CA GLY A 421 -19.44 16.49 -3.63
C GLY A 421 -19.69 17.98 -3.75
N SER A 422 -19.50 18.79 -2.74
CA SER A 422 -19.44 20.24 -2.99
C SER A 422 -18.62 20.97 -1.93
N ASP A 423 -17.61 21.71 -2.36
CA ASP A 423 -16.77 22.59 -1.55
C ASP A 423 -17.55 23.72 -0.86
N ALA A 424 -18.84 23.85 -1.10
CA ALA A 424 -19.63 25.01 -0.69
C ALA A 424 -20.09 25.00 0.77
N MET A 425 -19.92 23.90 1.50
CA MET A 425 -20.46 23.73 2.86
C MET A 425 -19.41 23.59 3.98
N HIS A 426 -18.13 23.71 3.66
CA HIS A 426 -17.04 23.59 4.62
C HIS A 426 -16.50 24.94 5.05
N THR A 427 -16.29 25.12 6.34
CA THR A 427 -15.39 26.16 6.82
C THR A 427 -13.99 25.57 6.89
N GLU A 428 -13.25 25.68 5.80
CA GLU A 428 -11.85 25.28 5.76
C GLU A 428 -11.04 26.17 6.71
N VAL A 429 -10.38 25.58 7.69
CA VAL A 429 -9.53 26.31 8.64
C VAL A 429 -8.10 26.36 8.14
N PHE A 430 -7.64 25.25 7.55
CA PHE A 430 -6.32 25.15 6.97
C PHE A 430 -6.36 24.29 5.70
N PRO A 431 -6.04 24.85 4.54
CA PRO A 431 -6.13 24.13 3.26
C PRO A 431 -5.04 23.07 3.08
N GLY A 432 -4.13 22.95 4.04
CA GLY A 432 -2.99 22.03 3.94
C GLY A 432 -1.94 22.48 2.93
N VAL A 433 -0.90 21.68 2.79
CA VAL A 433 0.19 21.85 1.83
C VAL A 433 -0.10 20.95 0.64
N LYS A 434 -0.11 21.52 -0.57
CA LYS A 434 -0.41 20.78 -1.79
C LYS A 434 0.80 20.02 -2.29
N ILE A 435 0.61 18.73 -2.57
CA ILE A 435 1.59 17.93 -3.29
C ILE A 435 1.43 18.20 -4.78
N GLN A 436 2.49 18.69 -5.43
CA GLN A 436 2.51 18.91 -6.88
C GLN A 436 2.81 17.58 -7.57
N ARG A 437 1.80 16.99 -8.20
CA ARG A 437 1.96 15.69 -8.85
C ARG A 437 2.89 15.75 -10.07
N SER A 438 2.86 16.87 -10.80
CA SER A 438 3.81 17.14 -11.87
C SER A 438 5.19 17.48 -11.30
N GLY A 439 6.24 16.85 -11.82
CA GLY A 439 7.60 17.07 -11.38
C GLY A 439 8.02 16.24 -10.16
N SER A 440 7.24 15.21 -9.80
CA SER A 440 7.72 14.15 -8.92
C SER A 440 8.93 13.46 -9.53
N MET A 441 9.90 13.12 -8.68
CA MET A 441 11.15 12.49 -9.12
C MET A 441 11.29 11.11 -8.48
N SER A 442 11.63 10.11 -9.29
CA SER A 442 11.91 8.75 -8.82
C SER A 442 13.40 8.59 -8.50
N ALA A 443 13.69 7.93 -7.39
CA ALA A 443 15.03 7.59 -6.96
C ALA A 443 15.17 6.07 -6.73
N LEU A 444 16.39 5.57 -6.63
CA LEU A 444 16.69 4.15 -6.40
C LEU A 444 15.94 3.61 -5.15
N ASN A 445 15.84 4.42 -4.12
CA ASN A 445 15.26 4.06 -2.83
C ASN A 445 14.05 4.92 -2.44
N GLY A 446 13.32 5.48 -3.40
CA GLY A 446 12.10 6.21 -3.10
C GLY A 446 11.70 7.29 -4.10
N TYR A 447 10.98 8.28 -3.59
CA TYR A 447 10.37 9.34 -4.39
C TYR A 447 10.57 10.70 -3.74
N ILE A 448 10.66 11.74 -4.57
CA ILE A 448 10.70 13.14 -4.15
C ILE A 448 9.48 13.84 -4.75
N HIS A 449 8.67 14.46 -3.92
CA HIS A 449 7.50 15.22 -4.37
C HIS A 449 7.67 16.70 -4.06
N ARG A 450 7.39 17.54 -5.06
CA ARG A 450 7.34 18.98 -4.91
C ARG A 450 6.11 19.38 -4.11
N ILE A 451 6.24 20.35 -3.23
CA ILE A 451 5.14 20.94 -2.47
C ILE A 451 5.05 22.44 -2.70
N ASP A 452 3.86 23.01 -2.46
CA ASP A 452 3.51 24.38 -2.84
C ASP A 452 3.84 25.46 -1.80
N LYS A 453 4.23 25.07 -0.59
CA LYS A 453 4.59 25.97 0.51
C LYS A 453 5.37 25.21 1.60
N PRO A 454 6.05 25.93 2.53
CA PRO A 454 6.80 25.31 3.61
C PRO A 454 5.94 24.37 4.46
N LEU A 455 6.43 23.16 4.65
CA LEU A 455 5.77 22.11 5.42
C LEU A 455 6.31 22.10 6.86
N LEU A 456 5.43 22.38 7.82
CA LEU A 456 5.78 22.47 9.23
C LEU A 456 4.95 21.50 10.07
N TYR A 457 5.58 20.88 11.06
CA TYR A 457 4.85 20.32 12.18
C TYR A 457 4.58 21.46 13.18
N ASN A 458 3.39 22.03 13.11
CA ASN A 458 2.98 23.19 13.90
C ASN A 458 1.55 22.98 14.47
N ALA A 459 1.00 24.00 15.07
CA ALA A 459 -0.35 23.94 15.65
C ALA A 459 -1.41 23.52 14.63
N ASN A 460 -1.30 23.93 13.36
CA ASN A 460 -2.25 23.51 12.31
C ASN A 460 -2.11 22.01 12.00
N ALA A 461 -0.88 21.51 11.88
CA ALA A 461 -0.63 20.08 11.68
C ALA A 461 -1.14 19.27 12.87
N ALA A 462 -0.86 19.70 14.10
CA ALA A 462 -1.36 19.05 15.31
C ALA A 462 -2.90 19.02 15.35
N ASN A 463 -3.56 20.15 15.00
CA ASN A 463 -5.03 20.23 14.96
C ASN A 463 -5.64 19.34 13.86
N ALA A 464 -4.97 19.19 12.71
CA ALA A 464 -5.43 18.32 11.63
C ALA A 464 -5.48 16.84 12.01
N LEU A 465 -4.76 16.48 13.07
CA LEU A 465 -4.65 15.10 13.58
C LEU A 465 -5.53 14.84 14.81
N VAL A 466 -6.20 15.85 15.39
CA VAL A 466 -7.13 15.67 16.53
C VAL A 466 -8.49 15.20 16.01
N GLU A 467 -8.51 13.99 15.44
CA GLU A 467 -9.69 13.36 14.89
C GLU A 467 -9.61 11.83 15.10
N ARG A 468 -10.57 11.08 14.58
CA ARG A 468 -10.47 9.62 14.53
C ARG A 468 -9.32 9.25 13.58
N LEU A 469 -8.25 8.72 14.15
CA LEU A 469 -7.14 8.20 13.37
C LEU A 469 -7.44 6.74 13.00
N ARG A 470 -7.56 6.45 11.73
CA ARG A 470 -7.68 5.11 11.19
C ARG A 470 -6.37 4.75 10.50
N PHE A 471 -5.72 3.72 10.98
CA PHE A 471 -4.48 3.21 10.44
C PHE A 471 -4.76 1.86 9.79
N ASP A 472 -4.73 1.84 8.48
CA ASP A 472 -4.75 0.60 7.73
C ASP A 472 -3.49 -0.22 7.99
N SER A 473 -3.63 -1.56 7.99
CA SER A 473 -2.49 -2.45 8.25
C SER A 473 -1.37 -2.28 7.23
N SER A 474 -1.70 -1.94 5.99
CA SER A 474 -0.73 -1.71 4.92
C SER A 474 -0.03 -0.35 5.01
N THR A 475 -0.61 0.61 5.72
CA THR A 475 -0.05 1.96 5.86
C THR A 475 1.02 2.05 6.95
N PHE A 476 0.78 1.48 8.14
CA PHE A 476 1.75 1.56 9.23
C PHE A 476 2.79 0.42 9.25
N LEU A 477 2.56 -0.64 8.49
CA LEU A 477 3.55 -1.68 8.19
C LEU A 477 4.27 -1.32 6.89
N THR A 478 5.19 -0.37 6.98
CA THR A 478 5.85 0.24 5.82
C THR A 478 6.60 -0.75 4.93
N GLU A 479 6.95 -1.92 5.46
CA GLU A 479 7.56 -3.01 4.70
C GLU A 479 6.62 -3.54 3.60
N LEU A 480 5.30 -3.48 3.79
CA LEU A 480 4.32 -3.84 2.76
C LEU A 480 4.38 -2.87 1.58
N ILE A 481 4.51 -1.57 1.85
CA ILE A 481 4.67 -0.52 0.85
C ILE A 481 6.02 -0.71 0.13
N ASN A 482 7.10 -0.78 0.89
CA ASN A 482 8.47 -0.78 0.37
C ASN A 482 8.81 -2.01 -0.47
N ASN A 483 8.12 -3.12 -0.24
CA ASN A 483 8.27 -4.34 -1.03
C ASN A 483 7.17 -4.52 -2.10
N GLY A 484 6.36 -3.48 -2.35
CA GLY A 484 5.36 -3.46 -3.41
C GLY A 484 4.12 -4.33 -3.14
N ILE A 485 3.94 -4.81 -1.90
CA ILE A 485 2.86 -5.75 -1.56
C ILE A 485 1.54 -5.02 -1.41
N ARG A 486 1.52 -3.84 -0.79
CA ARG A 486 0.31 -3.01 -0.66
C ARG A 486 -0.38 -2.76 -2.01
N PHE A 487 0.42 -2.58 -3.06
CA PHE A 487 -0.07 -2.23 -4.39
C PHE A 487 -0.21 -3.42 -5.33
N ALA A 488 0.10 -4.62 -4.85
CA ALA A 488 0.04 -5.83 -5.67
C ALA A 488 -1.40 -6.26 -5.91
N THR A 489 -1.69 -6.67 -7.14
CA THR A 489 -2.98 -7.25 -7.50
C THR A 489 -3.05 -8.74 -7.11
N PRO A 490 -4.25 -9.31 -6.93
CA PRO A 490 -4.37 -10.76 -6.72
C PRO A 490 -3.72 -11.61 -7.82
N ALA A 491 -3.74 -11.12 -9.06
CA ALA A 491 -3.10 -11.81 -10.19
C ALA A 491 -1.56 -11.80 -10.05
N GLU A 492 -0.98 -10.69 -9.65
CA GLU A 492 0.46 -10.58 -9.40
C GLU A 492 0.88 -11.50 -8.25
N VAL A 493 0.15 -11.48 -7.12
CA VAL A 493 0.44 -12.36 -5.98
C VAL A 493 0.23 -13.83 -6.35
N SER A 494 -0.80 -14.16 -7.12
CA SER A 494 -1.00 -15.52 -7.63
C SER A 494 0.16 -15.96 -8.53
N SER A 495 0.68 -15.07 -9.37
CA SER A 495 1.87 -15.32 -10.18
C SER A 495 3.11 -15.56 -9.32
N MET A 496 3.33 -14.74 -8.29
CA MET A 496 4.40 -14.91 -7.30
C MET A 496 4.31 -16.26 -6.58
N ASN A 497 3.09 -16.76 -6.37
CA ASN A 497 2.79 -18.05 -5.75
C ASN A 497 2.88 -19.23 -6.75
N GLY A 498 3.41 -19.05 -7.95
CA GLY A 498 3.53 -20.09 -8.96
C GLY A 498 2.20 -20.50 -9.62
N GLY A 499 1.23 -19.59 -9.68
CA GLY A 499 -0.08 -19.80 -10.29
C GLY A 499 -1.09 -20.53 -9.41
N GLY A 500 -0.76 -20.76 -8.13
CA GLY A 500 -1.65 -21.39 -7.15
C GLY A 500 -2.12 -20.42 -6.05
N ASN A 501 -3.28 -20.68 -5.51
CA ASN A 501 -3.81 -20.11 -4.26
C ASN A 501 -3.54 -18.62 -3.95
N GLY A 502 -3.91 -17.78 -4.88
CA GLY A 502 -4.55 -16.58 -4.41
C GLY A 502 -3.66 -15.42 -4.06
N ASN A 503 -4.29 -14.59 -3.32
CA ASN A 503 -3.96 -13.22 -2.99
C ASN A 503 -3.24 -13.08 -1.63
N ARG A 504 -2.47 -14.09 -1.18
CA ARG A 504 -1.82 -14.08 0.13
C ARG A 504 -0.31 -14.16 0.02
N VAL A 505 0.36 -13.36 0.84
CA VAL A 505 1.81 -13.35 1.03
C VAL A 505 2.11 -13.73 2.47
N ALA A 506 3.07 -14.62 2.68
CA ALA A 506 3.56 -14.98 4.03
C ALA A 506 4.84 -14.21 4.36
N PHE A 507 5.14 -14.06 5.65
CA PHE A 507 6.29 -13.29 6.12
C PHE A 507 7.11 -14.04 7.17
N PRO A 508 8.43 -13.84 7.19
CA PRO A 508 9.26 -14.18 8.34
C PRO A 508 8.78 -13.51 9.61
N LEU A 509 8.99 -14.13 10.77
CA LEU A 509 8.53 -13.60 12.06
C LEU A 509 9.19 -12.26 12.46
N ASP A 510 10.36 -11.98 11.91
CA ASP A 510 11.16 -10.77 12.13
C ASP A 510 11.19 -9.83 10.90
N PHE A 511 10.25 -10.01 9.96
CA PHE A 511 10.19 -9.21 8.74
C PHE A 511 9.77 -7.76 9.01
N PHE A 512 8.87 -7.54 9.95
CA PHE A 512 8.31 -6.21 10.26
C PHE A 512 9.03 -5.58 11.44
N ASP A 513 9.45 -4.31 11.33
CA ASP A 513 10.03 -3.54 12.43
C ASP A 513 8.98 -3.25 13.52
N ASN A 514 7.71 -3.17 13.13
CA ASN A 514 6.58 -2.85 14.01
C ASN A 514 5.82 -4.10 14.52
N ILE A 515 6.32 -5.31 14.29
CA ILE A 515 5.73 -6.55 14.84
C ILE A 515 6.79 -7.35 15.59
N HIS A 516 6.47 -7.78 16.79
CA HIS A 516 7.28 -8.69 17.58
C HIS A 516 6.51 -9.99 17.84
N CYS A 517 7.03 -11.13 17.36
CA CYS A 517 6.45 -12.45 17.58
C CYS A 517 7.08 -13.12 18.80
N TYR A 518 6.24 -13.68 19.68
CA TYR A 518 6.67 -14.32 20.93
C TYR A 518 6.92 -15.83 20.80
N ASN A 519 6.42 -16.43 19.73
CA ASN A 519 6.59 -17.86 19.51
C ASN A 519 6.77 -18.17 18.00
N SER A 520 7.35 -19.34 17.70
CA SER A 520 7.54 -19.83 16.34
C SER A 520 6.27 -20.44 15.70
N GLY A 521 5.22 -20.65 16.47
CA GLY A 521 3.92 -21.12 15.97
C GLY A 521 3.04 -19.99 15.41
N THR A 522 3.50 -18.74 15.47
CA THR A 522 2.87 -17.61 14.80
C THR A 522 3.15 -17.66 13.31
N VAL A 523 2.11 -17.52 12.49
CA VAL A 523 2.23 -17.38 11.05
C VAL A 523 1.64 -16.04 10.64
N LEU A 524 2.48 -15.15 10.12
CA LEU A 524 2.07 -13.85 9.60
C LEU A 524 1.79 -13.93 8.11
N ARG A 525 0.62 -13.44 7.69
CA ARG A 525 0.22 -13.35 6.28
C ARG A 525 -0.43 -12.02 6.02
N PHE A 526 -0.34 -11.58 4.78
CA PHE A 526 -1.08 -10.44 4.26
C PHE A 526 -1.94 -10.89 3.08
N CYS A 527 -3.20 -10.49 3.08
CA CYS A 527 -4.14 -10.79 2.02
C CYS A 527 -4.33 -9.51 1.21
N VAL A 528 -3.83 -9.50 -0.02
CA VAL A 528 -4.03 -8.37 -0.93
C VAL A 528 -5.39 -8.49 -1.59
N GLN A 529 -6.11 -7.38 -1.68
CA GLN A 529 -7.38 -7.27 -2.40
C GLN A 529 -8.33 -8.44 -2.11
N GLY A 530 -8.63 -8.64 -0.83
CA GLY A 530 -9.49 -9.71 -0.36
C GLY A 530 -10.90 -9.62 -0.95
N ALA A 531 -11.59 -10.77 -0.95
CA ALA A 531 -13.01 -10.84 -1.27
C ALA A 531 -13.87 -10.13 -0.18
N TRP A 532 -13.26 -9.74 0.92
CA TRP A 532 -13.86 -9.06 2.05
C TRP A 532 -13.97 -7.56 1.76
N ARG A 533 -14.94 -6.93 2.37
CA ARG A 533 -15.10 -5.49 2.32
C ARG A 533 -14.24 -4.87 3.40
N ALA A 534 -12.98 -4.83 3.10
CA ALA A 534 -11.94 -4.27 3.93
C ALA A 534 -11.63 -2.84 3.49
N HIS A 535 -11.12 -2.03 4.38
CA HIS A 535 -10.50 -0.76 4.04
C HIS A 535 -9.30 -1.05 3.14
N GLU A 536 -9.14 -0.31 2.08
CA GLU A 536 -8.10 -0.55 1.05
C GLU A 536 -8.12 -1.98 0.44
N SER A 537 -9.15 -2.78 0.77
CA SER A 537 -9.38 -4.15 0.26
C SER A 537 -8.32 -5.18 0.66
N ASP A 538 -7.58 -4.94 1.73
CA ASP A 538 -6.54 -5.82 2.20
C ASP A 538 -6.65 -6.17 3.70
N GLN A 539 -5.82 -7.06 4.21
CA GLN A 539 -5.88 -7.49 5.61
C GLN A 539 -4.57 -8.12 6.07
N MET A 540 -4.13 -7.77 7.27
CA MET A 540 -3.10 -8.51 7.98
C MET A 540 -3.70 -9.69 8.73
N GLN A 541 -3.04 -10.84 8.72
CA GLN A 541 -3.52 -12.08 9.31
C GLN A 541 -2.47 -12.73 10.20
N GLY A 542 -2.90 -13.18 11.38
CA GLY A 542 -2.15 -14.08 12.26
C GLY A 542 -2.80 -15.46 12.29
N TRP A 543 -2.03 -16.54 12.08
CA TRP A 543 -2.53 -17.92 12.07
C TRP A 543 -1.73 -18.82 13.00
N GLY A 544 -2.32 -19.97 13.33
CA GLY A 544 -1.74 -20.95 14.24
C GLY A 544 -1.86 -20.54 15.71
N SER A 545 -0.89 -20.92 16.51
CA SER A 545 -0.81 -20.50 17.92
C SER A 545 -0.26 -19.08 18.06
N TYR A 546 -0.81 -18.14 17.25
CA TYR A 546 -0.30 -16.79 17.15
C TYR A 546 -0.23 -16.06 18.47
N ASP A 547 0.94 -15.43 18.68
CA ASP A 547 1.24 -14.58 19.82
C ASP A 547 2.24 -13.52 19.38
N PHE A 548 1.74 -12.31 19.11
CA PHE A 548 2.57 -11.23 18.59
C PHE A 548 2.09 -9.87 19.10
N ALA A 549 2.99 -8.91 19.15
CA ALA A 549 2.67 -7.53 19.47
C ALA A 549 2.93 -6.64 18.26
N ILE A 550 2.03 -5.69 18.06
CA ILE A 550 2.13 -4.65 17.03
C ILE A 550 2.46 -3.33 17.74
N LYS A 551 3.48 -2.63 17.25
CA LYS A 551 3.76 -1.26 17.67
C LYS A 551 2.74 -0.33 17.02
N LEU A 552 1.88 0.28 17.82
CA LEU A 552 0.89 1.23 17.34
C LEU A 552 1.56 2.50 16.83
N PRO A 553 1.00 3.14 15.79
CA PRO A 553 1.40 4.49 15.41
C PRO A 553 1.29 5.45 16.60
N PRO A 554 2.10 6.52 16.65
CA PRO A 554 2.05 7.48 17.74
C PRO A 554 0.73 8.26 17.74
N VAL A 555 0.34 8.76 18.90
CA VAL A 555 -0.80 9.69 19.00
C VAL A 555 -0.35 11.13 18.83
N PRO A 556 -1.17 12.01 18.23
CA PRO A 556 -0.79 13.38 17.95
C PRO A 556 -0.75 14.27 19.20
N LYS A 557 -1.34 13.83 20.30
CA LYS A 557 -1.42 14.55 21.55
C LYS A 557 -1.55 13.59 22.73
N THR A 558 -1.07 13.99 23.89
CA THR A 558 -1.26 13.26 25.14
C THR A 558 -2.69 13.46 25.64
N ASP A 559 -3.55 12.42 25.51
CA ASP A 559 -4.96 12.48 25.87
C ASP A 559 -5.54 11.07 26.14
N GLN A 560 -6.82 11.00 26.47
CA GLN A 560 -7.56 9.74 26.53
C GLN A 560 -8.03 9.33 25.14
N TYR A 561 -7.72 8.10 24.77
CA TYR A 561 -8.11 7.50 23.49
C TYR A 561 -8.85 6.21 23.67
N GLU A 562 -9.81 5.96 22.79
CA GLU A 562 -10.42 4.67 22.56
C GLU A 562 -9.68 3.94 21.45
N ILE A 563 -9.18 2.74 21.71
CA ILE A 563 -8.51 1.87 20.74
C ILE A 563 -9.53 0.87 20.23
N ARG A 564 -9.67 0.76 18.93
CA ARG A 564 -10.59 -0.15 18.25
C ARG A 564 -9.85 -0.96 17.20
N ILE A 565 -10.30 -2.18 16.98
CA ILE A 565 -9.87 -3.03 15.88
C ILE A 565 -11.05 -3.33 14.97
N PHE A 566 -10.81 -3.34 13.66
CA PHE A 566 -11.79 -3.73 12.65
C PHE A 566 -11.42 -5.10 12.08
N TYR A 567 -12.36 -6.02 12.09
CA TYR A 567 -12.09 -7.41 11.76
C TYR A 567 -13.33 -8.11 11.18
N PRO A 568 -13.16 -9.14 10.34
CA PRO A 568 -14.23 -10.05 9.94
C PRO A 568 -14.43 -11.13 11.02
N PRO A 569 -15.60 -11.26 11.63
CA PRO A 569 -15.91 -12.45 12.44
C PRO A 569 -15.84 -13.71 11.57
N MET A 570 -15.10 -14.71 12.00
CA MET A 570 -14.91 -15.95 11.26
C MET A 570 -14.98 -17.15 12.18
N ALA A 571 -15.57 -18.25 11.73
CA ALA A 571 -15.62 -19.51 12.49
C ALA A 571 -14.23 -20.00 12.94
N ARG A 572 -13.17 -19.58 12.24
CA ARG A 572 -11.75 -19.86 12.56
C ARG A 572 -11.05 -18.70 13.26
N GLY A 573 -11.78 -17.71 13.79
CA GLY A 573 -11.22 -16.48 14.36
C GLY A 573 -10.42 -16.64 15.65
N GLY A 574 -10.63 -17.70 16.38
CA GLY A 574 -9.96 -17.94 17.66
C GLY A 574 -10.54 -17.14 18.84
N LEU A 575 -10.03 -17.47 20.03
CA LEU A 575 -10.28 -16.74 21.28
C LEU A 575 -8.96 -16.08 21.69
N MET A 576 -8.95 -14.76 21.83
CA MET A 576 -7.71 -14.04 22.08
C MET A 576 -7.75 -13.16 23.32
N GLN A 577 -6.59 -12.89 23.88
CA GLN A 577 -6.39 -11.93 24.94
C GLN A 577 -5.48 -10.81 24.43
N PHE A 578 -5.88 -9.58 24.74
CA PHE A 578 -5.13 -8.38 24.41
C PHE A 578 -4.29 -7.89 25.59
N TYR A 579 -3.12 -7.33 25.27
CA TYR A 579 -2.23 -6.68 26.23
C TYR A 579 -1.68 -5.42 25.62
N ILE A 580 -1.26 -4.48 26.48
CA ILE A 580 -0.61 -3.25 26.04
C ILE A 580 0.64 -2.99 26.87
N GLY A 581 1.71 -2.55 26.21
CA GLY A 581 2.96 -2.13 26.83
C GLY A 581 3.33 -0.73 26.38
N GLU A 582 3.68 0.15 27.32
CA GLU A 582 4.21 1.49 27.05
C GLU A 582 5.72 1.39 26.88
N ASP A 583 6.23 1.80 25.71
CA ASP A 583 7.64 1.74 25.29
C ASP A 583 8.29 0.34 25.44
N THR A 584 7.50 -0.73 25.40
CA THR A 584 8.00 -2.08 25.60
C THR A 584 7.06 -3.17 25.09
N TYR A 585 7.63 -4.22 24.53
CA TYR A 585 6.96 -5.49 24.26
C TYR A 585 7.38 -6.61 25.22
N GLU A 586 8.14 -6.32 26.26
CA GLU A 586 8.53 -7.33 27.27
C GLU A 586 7.32 -7.84 28.04
N LEU A 587 7.11 -9.16 28.07
CA LEU A 587 5.91 -9.81 28.66
C LEU A 587 5.67 -9.39 30.13
N SER A 588 6.72 -9.23 30.91
CA SER A 588 6.65 -8.86 32.33
C SER A 588 6.13 -7.44 32.57
N ARG A 589 6.17 -6.59 31.55
CA ARG A 589 5.80 -5.16 31.60
C ARG A 589 4.51 -4.87 30.84
N MET A 590 3.98 -5.83 30.06
CA MET A 590 2.71 -5.68 29.38
C MET A 590 1.54 -5.89 30.32
N LYS A 591 0.54 -5.02 30.22
CA LYS A 591 -0.68 -5.08 31.01
C LYS A 591 -1.78 -5.76 30.20
N ASN A 592 -2.48 -6.68 30.84
CA ASN A 592 -3.71 -7.24 30.29
C ASN A 592 -4.78 -6.14 30.15
N ILE A 593 -5.46 -6.09 29.00
CA ILE A 593 -6.54 -5.16 28.71
C ILE A 593 -7.78 -5.90 28.25
N GLY A 594 -8.90 -5.56 28.85
CA GLY A 594 -10.19 -6.17 28.53
C GLY A 594 -10.33 -7.63 28.97
N LEU A 595 -11.45 -8.20 28.62
CA LEU A 595 -11.74 -9.63 28.76
C LEU A 595 -11.25 -10.38 27.53
N PRO A 596 -11.12 -11.72 27.61
CA PRO A 596 -10.89 -12.52 26.42
C PRO A 596 -11.93 -12.23 25.34
N PHE A 597 -11.47 -12.06 24.12
CA PHE A 597 -12.25 -11.67 22.96
C PHE A 597 -12.41 -12.86 22.01
N ASP A 598 -13.66 -13.23 21.68
CA ASP A 598 -13.95 -14.30 20.75
C ASP A 598 -14.27 -13.73 19.36
N ALA A 599 -13.32 -13.85 18.43
CA ALA A 599 -13.45 -13.37 17.06
C ALA A 599 -14.32 -14.25 16.16
N ARG A 600 -14.88 -15.33 16.70
CA ARG A 600 -15.79 -16.24 15.97
C ARG A 600 -17.25 -15.80 16.04
N LEU A 601 -17.57 -14.92 16.99
CA LEU A 601 -18.94 -14.48 17.23
C LEU A 601 -19.43 -13.64 16.06
N ASP A 602 -20.42 -14.16 15.35
CA ASP A 602 -21.09 -13.47 14.25
C ASP A 602 -22.20 -12.56 14.80
N PRO A 603 -22.15 -11.24 14.56
CA PRO A 603 -23.17 -10.31 15.03
C PRO A 603 -24.59 -10.67 14.64
N GLN A 604 -24.79 -11.33 13.51
CA GLN A 604 -26.11 -11.71 13.00
C GLN A 604 -26.74 -12.88 13.75
N THR A 605 -25.92 -13.73 14.36
CA THR A 605 -26.39 -14.94 15.06
C THR A 605 -26.15 -14.89 16.57
N GLU A 606 -25.31 -13.92 17.03
CA GLU A 606 -24.90 -13.80 18.42
C GLU A 606 -25.53 -12.57 19.10
N PRO A 607 -26.61 -12.73 19.88
CA PRO A 607 -27.31 -11.61 20.52
C PRO A 607 -26.45 -10.83 21.53
N SER A 608 -25.37 -11.43 22.06
CA SER A 608 -24.46 -10.76 23.00
C SER A 608 -23.72 -9.57 22.41
N ILE A 609 -23.64 -9.48 21.10
CA ILE A 609 -23.03 -8.35 20.38
C ILE A 609 -24.00 -7.16 20.33
N GLY A 610 -25.31 -7.40 20.35
CA GLY A 610 -26.33 -6.36 20.36
C GLY A 610 -26.75 -5.83 19.00
N TRP A 611 -26.30 -6.48 17.90
CA TRP A 611 -26.72 -6.11 16.56
C TRP A 611 -28.18 -6.54 16.32
N THR A 612 -28.97 -5.67 15.71
CA THR A 612 -30.31 -5.95 15.22
C THR A 612 -30.46 -5.37 13.82
N LEU A 613 -31.39 -5.93 13.06
CA LEU A 613 -31.71 -5.40 11.75
C LEU A 613 -32.25 -3.97 11.87
N SER A 614 -31.67 -3.04 11.14
CA SER A 614 -32.13 -1.66 11.14
C SER A 614 -33.51 -1.51 10.51
N THR A 615 -34.42 -0.80 11.18
CA THR A 615 -35.77 -0.50 10.72
C THR A 615 -36.04 0.99 10.78
N ASP A 616 -37.12 1.44 10.12
CA ASP A 616 -37.57 2.84 10.19
C ASP A 616 -37.90 3.29 11.61
N GLU A 617 -38.35 2.33 12.45
CA GLU A 617 -38.71 2.59 13.83
C GLU A 617 -37.52 2.85 14.76
N ASP A 618 -36.34 2.31 14.41
CA ASP A 618 -35.08 2.49 15.16
C ASP A 618 -34.18 3.60 14.62
N ASP A 619 -34.72 4.50 13.80
CA ASP A 619 -33.98 5.60 13.19
C ASP A 619 -32.72 5.10 12.43
N TYR A 620 -32.91 4.05 11.62
CA TYR A 620 -31.84 3.47 10.75
C TYR A 620 -30.63 2.94 11.52
N GLY A 621 -30.86 2.32 12.63
CA GLY A 621 -29.85 1.62 13.39
C GLY A 621 -29.21 2.44 14.51
N VAL A 622 -29.75 3.60 14.85
CA VAL A 622 -29.26 4.40 16.01
C VAL A 622 -29.37 3.59 17.31
N GLN A 623 -30.46 2.81 17.49
CA GLN A 623 -30.60 1.95 18.66
C GLN A 623 -29.62 0.78 18.62
N THR A 624 -29.44 0.17 17.45
CA THR A 624 -28.46 -0.91 17.23
C THR A 624 -27.05 -0.42 17.55
N ASP A 625 -26.68 0.77 17.11
CA ASP A 625 -25.35 1.36 17.40
C ASP A 625 -25.13 1.54 18.90
N LYS A 626 -26.13 2.02 19.62
CA LYS A 626 -26.06 2.16 21.08
C LYS A 626 -25.94 0.79 21.78
N ASP A 627 -26.74 -0.18 21.36
CA ASP A 627 -26.76 -1.51 21.95
C ASP A 627 -25.46 -2.28 21.70
N MET A 628 -24.88 -2.16 20.50
CA MET A 628 -23.56 -2.71 20.18
C MET A 628 -22.47 -2.02 21.00
N ARG A 629 -22.49 -0.69 21.06
CA ARG A 629 -21.47 0.10 21.75
C ARG A 629 -21.40 -0.19 23.25
N ILE A 630 -22.54 -0.35 23.91
CA ILE A 630 -22.61 -0.75 25.34
C ILE A 630 -21.93 -2.10 25.56
N ARG A 631 -21.90 -2.96 24.56
CA ARG A 631 -21.28 -4.30 24.57
C ARG A 631 -19.84 -4.32 24.04
N GLY A 632 -19.28 -3.16 23.68
CA GLY A 632 -17.92 -3.05 23.15
C GLY A 632 -17.79 -3.31 21.68
N TYR A 633 -18.88 -3.22 20.92
CA TYR A 633 -18.88 -3.42 19.47
C TYR A 633 -19.42 -2.20 18.72
N MET A 634 -19.07 -2.11 17.45
CA MET A 634 -19.60 -1.11 16.53
C MET A 634 -19.71 -1.74 15.14
N ARG A 635 -20.66 -1.26 14.34
CA ARG A 635 -20.72 -1.62 12.93
C ARG A 635 -19.49 -1.13 12.18
N GLY A 636 -19.17 -1.75 11.06
CA GLY A 636 -18.17 -1.23 10.14
C GLY A 636 -18.59 0.14 9.59
N PRO A 637 -17.64 0.94 9.08
CA PRO A 637 -17.95 2.22 8.45
C PRO A 637 -18.84 2.06 7.22
N ALA A 638 -19.79 2.97 7.05
CA ALA A 638 -20.73 2.94 5.92
C ALA A 638 -20.03 3.11 4.56
N SER A 639 -18.89 3.81 4.55
CA SER A 639 -18.05 4.00 3.34
C SER A 639 -17.54 2.71 2.73
N PHE A 640 -17.50 1.61 3.47
CA PHE A 640 -17.06 0.31 2.95
C PHE A 640 -18.19 -0.55 2.37
N SER A 641 -19.41 -0.08 2.43
CA SER A 641 -20.53 -0.77 1.78
C SER A 641 -20.45 -0.59 0.28
N ARG A 642 -20.65 -1.68 -0.46
CA ARG A 642 -20.84 -1.62 -1.92
C ARG A 642 -22.24 -1.16 -2.24
N GLY A 643 -22.38 -0.27 -3.18
CA GLY A 643 -23.68 0.19 -3.67
C GLY A 643 -23.66 1.68 -4.00
N THR A 644 -24.76 2.16 -4.58
CA THR A 644 -24.91 3.56 -4.88
C THR A 644 -25.20 4.33 -3.58
N LEU A 645 -24.54 5.48 -3.42
CA LEU A 645 -24.83 6.37 -2.33
C LEU A 645 -26.19 7.05 -2.55
N ASN A 646 -27.12 6.81 -1.67
CA ASN A 646 -28.45 7.41 -1.70
C ASN A 646 -28.70 8.26 -0.46
N THR A 647 -29.48 9.31 -0.63
CA THR A 647 -29.97 10.11 0.50
C THR A 647 -31.33 9.55 0.94
N TYR A 648 -31.44 9.17 2.19
CA TYR A 648 -32.67 8.74 2.80
C TYR A 648 -32.90 9.48 4.11
N GLN A 649 -34.03 10.19 4.18
CA GLN A 649 -34.36 11.06 5.33
C GLN A 649 -33.19 11.97 5.76
N ASP A 650 -32.58 12.65 4.78
CA ASP A 650 -31.42 13.54 4.96
C ASP A 650 -30.15 12.85 5.48
N LYS A 651 -30.11 11.51 5.47
CA LYS A 651 -28.91 10.72 5.75
C LYS A 651 -28.43 10.01 4.50
N LEU A 652 -27.13 9.93 4.35
CA LEU A 652 -26.51 9.14 3.27
C LEU A 652 -26.53 7.66 3.64
N VAL A 653 -26.98 6.83 2.73
CA VAL A 653 -27.02 5.40 2.87
C VAL A 653 -26.54 4.73 1.59
N TYR A 654 -25.72 3.70 1.74
CA TYR A 654 -25.15 2.97 0.63
C TYR A 654 -26.02 1.79 0.26
N SER A 655 -26.75 1.86 -0.83
CA SER A 655 -27.41 0.73 -1.45
C SER A 655 -28.04 1.08 -2.77
N ASP A 656 -28.25 0.07 -3.62
CA ASP A 656 -29.02 0.19 -4.83
C ASP A 656 -30.53 0.27 -4.56
N ASP A 657 -30.96 -0.13 -3.38
CA ASP A 657 -32.31 0.05 -2.87
C ASP A 657 -32.33 0.40 -1.37
N LEU A 658 -33.40 1.04 -0.96
CA LEU A 658 -33.59 1.55 0.39
C LEU A 658 -33.71 0.45 1.47
N GLU A 659 -34.24 -0.68 1.12
CA GLU A 659 -34.33 -1.84 2.02
C GLU A 659 -32.93 -2.40 2.32
N HIS A 660 -32.13 -2.52 1.30
CA HIS A 660 -30.73 -2.90 1.46
C HIS A 660 -29.93 -1.83 2.21
N ALA A 661 -30.17 -0.56 1.96
CA ALA A 661 -29.53 0.54 2.63
C ALA A 661 -29.72 0.51 4.15
N LYS A 662 -30.93 0.24 4.59
CA LYS A 662 -31.27 0.13 6.02
C LYS A 662 -30.46 -0.95 6.74
N ASN A 663 -30.20 -2.05 6.02
CA ASN A 663 -29.49 -3.20 6.56
C ASN A 663 -27.99 -3.07 6.44
N MET A 664 -27.53 -2.15 5.61
CA MET A 664 -26.13 -1.97 5.26
C MET A 664 -25.48 -0.79 5.92
N ALA A 665 -26.23 0.11 6.54
CA ALA A 665 -25.66 1.25 7.21
C ALA A 665 -24.64 0.79 8.26
N GLY A 666 -23.37 0.98 7.99
CA GLY A 666 -22.26 0.51 8.81
C GLY A 666 -22.00 -1.00 8.77
N GLY A 667 -22.68 -1.74 7.90
CA GLY A 667 -22.45 -3.16 7.73
C GLY A 667 -21.88 -3.45 6.36
N THR A 668 -20.85 -4.22 6.33
CA THR A 668 -20.29 -4.68 5.08
C THR A 668 -20.96 -5.93 4.60
N SER A 669 -21.73 -6.54 5.44
CA SER A 669 -22.38 -7.73 5.10
C SER A 669 -23.78 -7.51 4.69
N THR A 670 -23.92 -7.40 3.54
CA THR A 670 -25.17 -7.46 2.99
C THR A 670 -25.73 -8.76 2.75
N ARG A 671 -25.15 -9.76 3.39
CA ARG A 671 -25.46 -10.75 2.61
C ARG A 671 -25.70 -12.02 3.20
N THR A 672 -26.59 -12.00 4.23
CA THR A 672 -27.37 -13.14 4.70
C THR A 672 -28.29 -13.71 3.63
N GLU A 673 -28.92 -12.88 2.84
CA GLU A 673 -29.84 -13.34 1.79
C GLU A 673 -29.17 -14.01 0.61
N GLN A 674 -27.88 -13.75 0.38
CA GLN A 674 -27.12 -14.32 -0.73
C GLN A 674 -25.98 -15.26 -0.30
N GLY A 675 -25.90 -15.55 0.99
CA GLY A 675 -24.88 -16.49 1.50
C GLY A 675 -23.43 -16.00 1.46
N TYR A 676 -23.23 -14.72 1.32
CA TYR A 676 -21.89 -14.13 1.25
C TYR A 676 -21.55 -13.34 2.51
N GLY A 677 -20.72 -13.96 3.36
CA GLY A 677 -19.93 -13.23 4.32
C GLY A 677 -20.63 -12.81 5.60
N THR A 678 -19.86 -12.86 6.64
CA THR A 678 -20.15 -12.29 7.95
C THR A 678 -20.00 -10.78 7.93
N MET A 679 -20.80 -10.10 8.75
CA MET A 679 -20.68 -8.66 8.96
C MET A 679 -19.28 -8.36 9.54
N MET A 680 -18.55 -7.43 8.95
CA MET A 680 -17.35 -6.90 9.59
C MET A 680 -17.73 -5.92 10.69
N VAL A 681 -17.02 -5.97 11.79
CA VAL A 681 -17.33 -5.17 12.99
C VAL A 681 -16.06 -4.51 13.54
N ARG A 682 -16.26 -3.41 14.24
CA ARG A 682 -15.24 -2.81 15.09
C ARG A 682 -15.44 -3.29 16.52
N HIS A 683 -14.36 -3.73 17.17
CA HIS A 683 -14.34 -4.04 18.59
C HIS A 683 -13.60 -2.95 19.36
N ILE A 684 -14.24 -2.40 20.38
CA ILE A 684 -13.67 -1.42 21.29
C ILE A 684 -12.83 -2.16 22.33
N VAL A 685 -11.52 -2.14 22.15
CA VAL A 685 -10.60 -2.91 22.99
C VAL A 685 -10.43 -2.28 24.36
N VAL A 686 -10.16 -0.97 24.39
CA VAL A 686 -9.89 -0.24 25.63
C VAL A 686 -10.02 1.28 25.42
N THR A 687 -10.33 1.99 26.49
CA THR A 687 -10.17 3.44 26.60
C THR A 687 -9.14 3.74 27.66
N GLN A 688 -8.05 4.43 27.28
CA GLN A 688 -6.98 4.79 28.20
C GLN A 688 -6.23 6.04 27.76
N THR A 689 -5.41 6.60 28.67
CA THR A 689 -4.51 7.69 28.31
C THR A 689 -3.32 7.15 27.53
N LEU A 690 -3.10 7.73 26.34
CA LEU A 690 -1.91 7.54 25.54
C LEU A 690 -1.12 8.85 25.53
N LYS A 691 0.21 8.76 25.64
CA LYS A 691 1.12 9.89 25.61
C LYS A 691 1.74 10.01 24.22
N GLN A 692 1.85 11.21 23.71
CA GLN A 692 2.56 11.45 22.45
C GLN A 692 4.04 11.05 22.57
N GLY A 693 4.63 11.19 23.78
CA GLY A 693 6.01 10.85 24.04
C GLY A 693 6.32 9.36 24.17
N SER A 694 5.34 8.47 23.99
CA SER A 694 5.53 7.02 24.13
C SER A 694 4.96 6.25 22.96
N TYR A 695 5.61 5.14 22.61
CA TYR A 695 5.04 4.14 21.73
C TYR A 695 4.28 3.07 22.53
N TYR A 696 3.21 2.56 21.97
CA TYR A 696 2.43 1.51 22.60
C TYR A 696 2.50 0.24 21.77
N TRP A 697 2.84 -0.86 22.44
CA TRP A 697 2.84 -2.20 21.85
C TRP A 697 1.55 -2.90 22.21
N PHE A 698 0.76 -3.25 21.20
CA PHE A 698 -0.52 -3.94 21.35
C PHE A 698 -0.34 -5.42 21.02
N ARG A 699 -0.38 -6.29 22.05
CA ARG A 699 -0.18 -7.72 21.88
C ARG A 699 -1.51 -8.44 21.73
N ILE A 700 -1.55 -9.36 20.80
CA ILE A 700 -2.67 -10.22 20.46
C ILE A 700 -2.20 -11.66 20.64
N LYS A 701 -2.80 -12.36 21.62
CA LYS A 701 -2.46 -13.73 21.94
C LYS A 701 -3.64 -14.64 21.76
N ASN A 702 -3.52 -15.66 20.90
CA ASN A 702 -4.50 -16.74 20.82
C ASN A 702 -4.46 -17.61 22.09
N LEU A 703 -5.61 -17.83 22.70
CA LEU A 703 -5.75 -18.67 23.90
C LEU A 703 -6.02 -20.14 23.55
N ILE A 704 -6.39 -20.43 22.30
CA ILE A 704 -6.62 -21.79 21.80
C ILE A 704 -5.36 -22.18 21.01
N THR A 705 -4.49 -22.95 21.65
CA THR A 705 -3.14 -23.27 21.10
C THR A 705 -3.02 -24.67 20.53
N ASP A 706 -4.03 -25.49 20.71
CA ASP A 706 -4.10 -26.89 20.22
C ASP A 706 -4.80 -27.02 18.86
N ASP A 707 -5.42 -25.95 18.37
CA ASP A 707 -6.00 -25.89 17.02
C ASP A 707 -5.20 -24.91 16.15
N LEU A 708 -4.37 -25.47 15.29
CA LEU A 708 -3.50 -24.72 14.40
C LEU A 708 -4.23 -24.14 13.16
N ASP A 709 -5.48 -24.53 12.93
CA ASP A 709 -6.32 -24.00 11.85
C ASP A 709 -7.06 -22.69 12.25
N LEU A 710 -6.78 -22.16 13.42
CA LEU A 710 -7.30 -20.88 13.84
C LEU A 710 -6.47 -19.75 13.24
N GLY A 711 -7.17 -18.74 12.74
CA GLY A 711 -6.55 -17.57 12.18
C GLY A 711 -7.41 -16.35 12.42
N TRP A 712 -6.78 -15.25 12.73
CA TRP A 712 -7.43 -13.96 12.92
C TRP A 712 -6.93 -12.95 11.90
N SER A 713 -7.86 -12.18 11.34
CA SER A 713 -7.57 -11.07 10.44
C SER A 713 -7.96 -9.77 11.10
N PHE A 714 -7.16 -8.76 10.89
CA PHE A 714 -7.56 -7.37 11.14
C PHE A 714 -7.22 -6.53 9.90
N ASP A 715 -8.05 -5.54 9.68
CA ASP A 715 -7.98 -4.64 8.55
C ASP A 715 -7.28 -3.36 8.99
N PHE A 716 -7.91 -2.62 9.89
CA PHE A 716 -7.33 -1.42 10.45
C PHE A 716 -7.46 -1.34 11.98
N ILE A 717 -6.69 -0.44 12.54
CA ILE A 717 -6.78 -0.01 13.94
C ILE A 717 -7.24 1.44 13.96
N GLU A 718 -8.25 1.75 14.78
CA GLU A 718 -8.65 3.14 15.06
C GLU A 718 -8.14 3.56 16.44
N ILE A 719 -7.61 4.76 16.51
CA ILE A 719 -7.25 5.45 17.74
C ILE A 719 -8.05 6.75 17.78
N VAL A 720 -9.04 6.83 18.66
CA VAL A 720 -10.05 7.89 18.66
C VAL A 720 -9.97 8.70 19.95
N PRO A 721 -9.72 10.03 19.86
CA PRO A 721 -9.76 10.89 21.05
C PRO A 721 -11.11 10.79 21.76
N LYS A 722 -11.11 10.57 23.08
CA LYS A 722 -12.34 10.36 23.84
C LYS A 722 -13.30 11.56 23.76
N LEU A 723 -12.80 12.77 23.65
CA LEU A 723 -13.65 13.96 23.48
C LEU A 723 -14.51 13.88 22.22
N GLN A 724 -14.02 13.25 21.15
CA GLN A 724 -14.80 13.04 19.92
C GLN A 724 -15.85 11.94 20.08
N VAL A 725 -15.59 10.94 20.94
CA VAL A 725 -16.53 9.87 21.24
C VAL A 725 -17.73 10.34 22.06
N VAL A 726 -17.54 11.34 22.90
CA VAL A 726 -18.57 11.82 23.86
C VAL A 726 -19.49 12.88 23.27
N ASP A 727 -19.05 13.62 22.27
CA ASP A 727 -19.82 14.70 21.65
C ASP A 727 -20.50 14.25 20.36
N ASN A 728 -21.57 13.46 20.51
CA ASN A 728 -22.38 12.96 19.39
C ASN A 728 -23.04 14.08 18.55
N THR A 729 -22.96 15.35 18.98
CA THR A 729 -23.54 16.46 18.21
C THR A 729 -22.59 17.00 17.13
N LYS A 730 -21.30 16.66 17.24
CA LYS A 730 -20.23 17.16 16.36
C LYS A 730 -19.55 16.08 15.53
N TYR A 731 -19.77 14.82 15.84
CA TYR A 731 -19.02 13.74 15.22
C TYR A 731 -19.91 12.53 14.94
N THR A 732 -20.00 12.15 13.70
CA THR A 732 -20.69 10.92 13.27
C THR A 732 -19.63 9.91 12.86
N GLU A 733 -19.43 8.91 13.70
CA GLU A 733 -18.35 7.93 13.56
C GLU A 733 -18.49 6.95 12.39
N ASP A 734 -19.65 6.90 11.76
CA ASP A 734 -20.01 5.78 10.89
C ASP A 734 -19.90 6.06 9.40
N TRP A 735 -19.45 7.23 9.01
CA TRP A 735 -19.47 7.64 7.61
C TRP A 735 -18.14 7.44 6.86
N TYR A 736 -17.04 7.24 7.60
CA TYR A 736 -15.73 7.01 6.99
C TYR A 736 -15.07 5.77 7.55
#